data_9beae118bdb50b9cdf196f920f1fa6c6
#
_entry.id   9beae118bdb50b9cdf196f920f1fa6c6
#
_cell.length_a   1.000
_cell.length_b   1.000
_cell.length_c   1.000
_cell.angle_alpha   90.00
_cell.angle_beta   90.00
_cell.angle_gamma   90.00
#
_symmetry.space_group_name_H-M   'P 1'
#
loop_
_entity.id
_entity.type
_entity.pdbx_description
1 polymer ?
#
loop_
_entity_poly.entity_id
_entity_poly.type
_entity_poly.pdbx_seq_one_letter_code
_entity_poly.pdbx_strand_id
1 'polypeptide(L)'
;MELAKTYNPEEVEGKWYQYWTDNHLFSSKPDGRKPYTVVIPPPNVTGVLHMGHMLNETIQDILVRHARMEGKNACWVPGTDHASIATEAKVVNRLAEQGIKKTDLTRDEFLKHAWDWTEEHGGIILKQLRRVGASCDWDRTAFTMDEERSKSVIHVFVDLYRKGLIYRGVRMVNWDPKAKTALSDEEVVYKEEHTKLYYMKYYVSEDDGTGATGEEGEIIHQDEKGRYAVVATTRPETIMGDVAMCINPNDPKNHWLKGKKVIVPLVGRVIPVIEDEYVDIEFGTGCLKVTPAHDVNDYMLGEKYNLQAIDIFNDDATISEAAGMYVGQERFAVRKQIAIDLQEAGLMEKIEDYDNKIGCSERTGVPIEPKLSMQWFLKMQHFADLALPPVMNDEIKFYPTKYKNTYRHWLENIKDWCISRQLWWGHRIPAYYLPEGGYVVAESIEEAVKLAQEKSGNANLTAADLRQDEDALDTWFSSWLWPISLFDGIMNPDNEEFNYYYPTSDLVTGPDIIFFWVARMIMAGYEFTGKMPFKNVYFTGIVRDKLGRKMSKSLGNSPDPLDLIDRFGADGVRMGMMLAAPAGNDILFDEALCEQGRNFCNKIWNAFRLVQGWQVDMTAAQPETARLAVEWFNAKLRQSAAEIADLYSKYRLSEALMEVYHLFWDEFSSWFLEMVKPA
;
A
#
# COMPACT_ATOMS: atom_id res chain seq x y z
N MET A 1 -53.00 1.24 -0.13
CA MET A 1 -52.15 1.50 -1.33
C MET A 1 -51.68 0.15 -1.79
N GLU A 2 -51.95 -0.25 -3.01
CA GLU A 2 -51.51 -1.55 -3.53
C GLU A 2 -50.01 -1.48 -3.82
N LEU A 3 -49.23 -2.41 -3.24
CA LEU A 3 -47.80 -2.47 -3.47
C LEU A 3 -47.49 -3.00 -4.88
N ALA A 4 -46.41 -2.54 -5.48
CA ALA A 4 -45.94 -3.03 -6.77
C ALA A 4 -45.68 -4.55 -6.72
N LYS A 5 -45.77 -5.26 -7.83
CA LYS A 5 -45.54 -6.71 -7.91
C LYS A 5 -44.09 -7.12 -7.61
N THR A 6 -43.16 -6.22 -7.89
CA THR A 6 -41.72 -6.43 -7.69
C THR A 6 -41.14 -5.27 -6.89
N TYR A 7 -40.12 -5.56 -6.11
CA TYR A 7 -39.30 -4.54 -5.44
C TYR A 7 -38.49 -3.76 -6.48
N ASN A 8 -38.59 -2.42 -6.43
CA ASN A 8 -37.81 -1.53 -7.28
C ASN A 8 -36.83 -0.73 -6.43
N PRO A 9 -35.53 -1.06 -6.41
CA PRO A 9 -34.54 -0.33 -5.62
C PRO A 9 -34.40 1.14 -6.00
N GLU A 10 -34.54 1.49 -7.28
CA GLU A 10 -34.41 2.84 -7.79
C GLU A 10 -35.39 3.84 -7.14
N GLU A 11 -36.60 3.38 -6.82
CA GLU A 11 -37.64 4.20 -6.19
C GLU A 11 -37.41 4.44 -4.69
N VAL A 12 -36.59 3.61 -4.03
CA VAL A 12 -36.48 3.61 -2.56
C VAL A 12 -35.09 3.98 -2.05
N GLU A 13 -34.01 3.54 -2.72
CA GLU A 13 -32.65 3.73 -2.22
C GLU A 13 -32.28 5.18 -2.02
N GLY A 14 -32.43 6.01 -3.06
CA GLY A 14 -32.11 7.45 -2.99
C GLY A 14 -32.95 8.18 -1.93
N LYS A 15 -34.26 7.89 -1.90
CA LYS A 15 -35.21 8.50 -0.96
C LYS A 15 -34.83 8.21 0.50
N TRP A 16 -34.61 6.94 0.82
CA TRP A 16 -34.34 6.55 2.21
C TRP A 16 -32.93 6.97 2.64
N TYR A 17 -31.96 6.88 1.75
CA TYR A 17 -30.60 7.33 2.07
C TYR A 17 -30.58 8.85 2.36
N GLN A 18 -31.27 9.65 1.57
CA GLN A 18 -31.41 11.07 1.82
C GLN A 18 -32.12 11.35 3.15
N TYR A 19 -33.21 10.61 3.45
CA TYR A 19 -33.89 10.73 4.72
C TYR A 19 -32.96 10.45 5.92
N TRP A 20 -32.15 9.40 5.84
CA TRP A 20 -31.20 9.05 6.91
C TRP A 20 -30.14 10.14 7.12
N THR A 21 -29.61 10.69 6.05
CA THR A 21 -28.60 11.75 6.11
C THR A 21 -29.17 13.07 6.62
N ASP A 22 -30.34 13.49 6.12
CA ASP A 22 -31.03 14.72 6.55
C ASP A 22 -31.40 14.69 8.04
N ASN A 23 -31.70 13.51 8.56
CA ASN A 23 -32.02 13.32 9.97
C ASN A 23 -30.81 12.92 10.84
N HIS A 24 -29.60 12.97 10.30
CA HIS A 24 -28.34 12.65 10.99
C HIS A 24 -28.36 11.29 11.73
N LEU A 25 -29.00 10.27 11.13
CA LEU A 25 -29.18 8.95 11.78
C LEU A 25 -27.87 8.16 11.91
N PHE A 26 -26.83 8.56 11.21
CA PHE A 26 -25.51 7.95 11.30
C PHE A 26 -24.53 8.75 12.17
N SER A 27 -24.93 9.93 12.63
CA SER A 27 -24.09 10.81 13.43
C SER A 27 -23.87 10.25 14.84
N SER A 28 -22.67 10.41 15.35
CA SER A 28 -22.29 9.97 16.69
C SER A 28 -21.67 11.10 17.49
N LYS A 29 -22.03 11.14 18.78
CA LYS A 29 -21.39 11.98 19.81
C LYS A 29 -21.14 11.14 21.05
N PRO A 30 -20.09 11.43 21.85
CA PRO A 30 -19.88 10.75 23.11
C PRO A 30 -21.14 10.77 24.00
N ASP A 31 -21.51 9.60 24.52
CA ASP A 31 -22.64 9.44 25.43
C ASP A 31 -22.38 8.25 26.40
N GLY A 32 -23.38 7.85 27.18
CA GLY A 32 -23.24 6.76 28.13
C GLY A 32 -23.22 5.35 27.55
N ARG A 33 -23.40 5.18 26.23
CA ARG A 33 -23.38 3.88 25.58
C ARG A 33 -21.93 3.43 25.33
N LYS A 34 -21.74 2.12 25.18
CA LYS A 34 -20.44 1.58 24.75
C LYS A 34 -20.15 2.02 23.31
N PRO A 35 -19.00 2.66 23.03
CA PRO A 35 -18.65 3.03 21.67
C PRO A 35 -18.32 1.80 20.82
N TYR A 36 -18.66 1.90 19.54
CA TYR A 36 -18.18 1.02 18.48
C TYR A 36 -17.66 1.88 17.35
N THR A 37 -16.35 1.96 17.23
CA THR A 37 -15.68 2.89 16.33
C THR A 37 -15.01 2.14 15.21
N VAL A 38 -15.28 2.58 13.98
CA VAL A 38 -14.63 2.10 12.75
C VAL A 38 -14.11 3.31 11.99
N VAL A 39 -12.88 3.24 11.52
CA VAL A 39 -12.30 4.23 10.60
C VAL A 39 -12.16 3.59 9.23
N ILE A 40 -12.62 4.32 8.21
CA ILE A 40 -12.54 3.84 6.84
C ILE A 40 -11.07 3.72 6.41
N PRO A 41 -10.64 2.67 5.67
CA PRO A 41 -9.44 2.75 4.86
C PRO A 41 -9.64 3.84 3.81
N PRO A 42 -8.99 5.03 3.95
CA PRO A 42 -9.35 6.17 3.14
C PRO A 42 -8.99 5.91 1.67
N PRO A 43 -9.97 5.89 0.74
CA PRO A 43 -9.68 5.68 -0.66
C PRO A 43 -8.81 6.79 -1.24
N ASN A 44 -7.86 6.41 -2.08
CA ASN A 44 -7.00 7.33 -2.80
C ASN A 44 -7.79 8.19 -3.78
N VAL A 45 -7.56 9.51 -3.80
CA VAL A 45 -8.20 10.44 -4.74
C VAL A 45 -7.67 10.32 -6.19
N THR A 46 -7.32 9.12 -6.60
CA THR A 46 -6.73 8.80 -7.91
C THR A 46 -7.75 8.33 -8.95
N GLY A 47 -8.99 8.12 -8.55
CA GLY A 47 -10.03 7.65 -9.45
C GLY A 47 -11.34 7.32 -8.74
N VAL A 48 -12.11 6.41 -9.34
CA VAL A 48 -13.39 5.94 -8.84
C VAL A 48 -13.24 4.63 -8.05
N LEU A 49 -14.22 4.28 -7.23
CA LEU A 49 -14.26 3.02 -6.50
C LEU A 49 -14.30 1.82 -7.47
N HIS A 50 -13.81 0.68 -7.01
CA HIS A 50 -13.85 -0.62 -7.71
C HIS A 50 -14.41 -1.71 -6.80
N MET A 51 -14.56 -2.94 -7.32
CA MET A 51 -15.20 -4.04 -6.58
C MET A 51 -14.54 -4.39 -5.24
N GLY A 52 -13.23 -4.16 -5.09
CA GLY A 52 -12.54 -4.32 -3.80
C GLY A 52 -13.03 -3.33 -2.73
N HIS A 53 -13.33 -2.10 -3.11
CA HIS A 53 -13.96 -1.12 -2.22
C HIS A 53 -15.38 -1.53 -1.87
N MET A 54 -16.17 -2.03 -2.84
CA MET A 54 -17.52 -2.55 -2.59
C MET A 54 -17.54 -3.60 -1.50
N LEU A 55 -16.60 -4.55 -1.56
CA LEU A 55 -16.47 -5.59 -0.55
C LEU A 55 -16.10 -5.01 0.82
N ASN A 56 -15.05 -4.21 0.84
CA ASN A 56 -14.52 -3.63 2.08
C ASN A 56 -15.57 -2.77 2.81
N GLU A 57 -16.23 -1.87 2.08
CA GLU A 57 -17.24 -0.98 2.64
C GLU A 57 -18.51 -1.73 3.07
N THR A 58 -18.89 -2.76 2.35
CA THR A 58 -20.02 -3.62 2.73
C THR A 58 -19.76 -4.34 4.05
N ILE A 59 -18.56 -4.88 4.25
CA ILE A 59 -18.19 -5.54 5.50
C ILE A 59 -18.19 -4.56 6.67
N GLN A 60 -17.60 -3.37 6.50
CA GLN A 60 -17.61 -2.33 7.53
C GLN A 60 -19.04 -1.93 7.90
N ASP A 61 -19.89 -1.70 6.89
CA ASP A 61 -21.27 -1.30 7.12
C ASP A 61 -22.09 -2.36 7.85
N ILE A 62 -21.90 -3.65 7.53
CA ILE A 62 -22.53 -4.75 8.23
C ILE A 62 -22.16 -4.73 9.72
N LEU A 63 -20.90 -4.59 10.05
CA LEU A 63 -20.42 -4.55 11.43
C LEU A 63 -20.95 -3.31 12.18
N VAL A 64 -20.96 -2.17 11.54
CA VAL A 64 -21.47 -0.91 12.11
C VAL A 64 -22.98 -0.98 12.36
N ARG A 65 -23.77 -1.49 11.39
CA ARG A 65 -25.22 -1.65 11.55
C ARG A 65 -25.56 -2.67 12.63
N HIS A 66 -24.82 -3.77 12.70
CA HIS A 66 -24.97 -4.77 13.75
C HIS A 66 -24.70 -4.16 15.13
N ALA A 67 -23.65 -3.36 15.29
CA ALA A 67 -23.34 -2.66 16.53
C ALA A 67 -24.47 -1.69 16.97
N ARG A 68 -25.11 -0.98 16.01
CA ARG A 68 -26.28 -0.13 16.31
C ARG A 68 -27.46 -0.96 16.80
N MET A 69 -27.73 -2.13 16.19
CA MET A 69 -28.78 -3.03 16.64
C MET A 69 -28.54 -3.59 18.06
N GLU A 70 -27.26 -3.75 18.44
CA GLU A 70 -26.87 -4.12 19.81
C GLU A 70 -26.94 -2.95 20.82
N GLY A 71 -27.37 -1.78 20.41
CA GLY A 71 -27.50 -0.59 21.27
C GLY A 71 -26.18 0.13 21.56
N LYS A 72 -25.11 -0.16 20.84
CA LYS A 72 -23.83 0.55 20.94
C LYS A 72 -23.92 1.92 20.25
N ASN A 73 -23.06 2.84 20.66
CA ASN A 73 -22.87 4.11 19.97
C ASN A 73 -21.86 3.89 18.84
N ALA A 74 -22.37 3.65 17.62
CA ALA A 74 -21.55 3.38 16.47
C ALA A 74 -21.07 4.68 15.81
N CYS A 75 -19.76 4.79 15.61
CA CYS A 75 -19.11 5.89 14.91
C CYS A 75 -18.26 5.31 13.77
N TRP A 76 -18.67 5.53 12.55
CA TRP A 76 -17.92 5.15 11.35
C TRP A 76 -17.46 6.39 10.61
N VAL A 77 -16.14 6.67 10.68
CA VAL A 77 -15.58 7.91 10.15
C VAL A 77 -15.17 7.71 8.69
N PRO A 78 -15.77 8.45 7.74
CA PRO A 78 -15.39 8.43 6.33
C PRO A 78 -14.22 9.39 6.04
N GLY A 79 -13.55 9.16 4.93
CA GLY A 79 -12.49 10.07 4.47
C GLY A 79 -11.83 9.60 3.19
N THR A 80 -10.85 10.37 2.73
CA THR A 80 -10.05 10.10 1.54
C THR A 80 -8.58 10.36 1.79
N ASP A 81 -7.71 9.69 1.02
CA ASP A 81 -6.26 9.83 1.09
C ASP A 81 -5.74 10.64 -0.11
N HIS A 82 -4.81 11.55 0.15
CA HIS A 82 -4.17 12.37 -0.88
C HIS A 82 -3.23 11.58 -1.81
N ALA A 83 -2.76 10.41 -1.37
CA ALA A 83 -2.04 9.43 -2.19
C ALA A 83 -0.83 9.97 -2.96
N SER A 84 -0.04 10.84 -2.35
CA SER A 84 1.21 11.46 -2.84
C SER A 84 1.59 11.16 -4.31
N ILE A 85 2.42 10.14 -4.54
CA ILE A 85 2.94 9.77 -5.87
C ILE A 85 1.82 9.49 -6.88
N ALA A 86 0.81 8.73 -6.46
CA ALA A 86 -0.23 8.27 -7.36
C ALA A 86 -1.09 9.43 -7.87
N THR A 87 -1.42 10.38 -7.00
CA THR A 87 -2.18 11.58 -7.37
C THR A 87 -1.33 12.54 -8.18
N GLU A 88 -0.09 12.80 -7.78
CA GLU A 88 0.81 13.65 -8.55
C GLU A 88 1.00 13.14 -9.99
N ALA A 89 1.18 11.82 -10.17
CA ALA A 89 1.27 11.23 -11.51
C ALA A 89 0.01 11.46 -12.36
N LYS A 90 -1.17 11.39 -11.75
CA LYS A 90 -2.43 11.69 -12.44
C LYS A 90 -2.54 13.14 -12.87
N VAL A 91 -2.16 14.08 -11.99
CA VAL A 91 -2.16 15.52 -12.28
C VAL A 91 -1.16 15.83 -13.39
N VAL A 92 0.06 15.27 -13.33
CA VAL A 92 1.09 15.43 -14.38
C VAL A 92 0.60 14.93 -15.73
N ASN A 93 -0.06 13.76 -15.77
CA ASN A 93 -0.62 13.22 -17.01
C ASN A 93 -1.74 14.12 -17.58
N ARG A 94 -2.66 14.61 -16.72
CA ARG A 94 -3.73 15.54 -17.12
C ARG A 94 -3.18 16.85 -17.69
N LEU A 95 -2.11 17.38 -17.08
CA LEU A 95 -1.42 18.57 -17.58
C LEU A 95 -0.73 18.31 -18.93
N ALA A 96 -0.10 17.14 -19.09
CA ALA A 96 0.56 16.75 -20.33
C ALA A 96 -0.43 16.63 -21.50
N GLU A 97 -1.66 16.14 -21.26
CA GLU A 97 -2.75 16.13 -22.26
C GLU A 97 -3.13 17.54 -22.71
N GLN A 98 -2.91 18.55 -21.86
CA GLN A 98 -3.13 19.97 -22.16
C GLN A 98 -1.88 20.66 -22.73
N GLY A 99 -0.77 19.91 -22.95
CA GLY A 99 0.50 20.43 -23.43
C GLY A 99 1.33 21.16 -22.39
N ILE A 100 1.00 21.03 -21.10
CA ILE A 100 1.71 21.67 -19.98
C ILE A 100 2.64 20.65 -19.31
N LYS A 101 3.90 21.00 -19.14
CA LYS A 101 4.87 20.20 -18.39
C LYS A 101 4.95 20.70 -16.94
N LYS A 102 5.15 19.82 -15.98
CA LYS A 102 5.35 20.20 -14.57
C LYS A 102 6.51 21.20 -14.43
N THR A 103 7.57 21.05 -15.21
CA THR A 103 8.73 21.93 -15.22
C THR A 103 8.44 23.37 -15.67
N ASP A 104 7.29 23.60 -16.31
CA ASP A 104 6.86 24.94 -16.76
C ASP A 104 6.12 25.70 -15.66
N LEU A 105 5.84 25.04 -14.53
CA LEU A 105 5.05 25.56 -13.43
C LEU A 105 5.91 25.79 -12.18
N THR A 106 5.53 26.78 -11.39
CA THR A 106 5.98 26.89 -10.00
C THR A 106 5.29 25.84 -9.12
N ARG A 107 5.82 25.60 -7.91
CA ARG A 107 5.21 24.72 -6.92
C ARG A 107 3.74 25.11 -6.65
N ASP A 108 3.48 26.37 -6.40
CA ASP A 108 2.14 26.89 -6.06
C ASP A 108 1.16 26.71 -7.20
N GLU A 109 1.58 26.97 -8.45
CA GLU A 109 0.75 26.72 -9.63
C GLU A 109 0.42 25.23 -9.80
N PHE A 110 1.39 24.36 -9.61
CA PHE A 110 1.15 22.92 -9.67
C PHE A 110 0.20 22.46 -8.56
N LEU A 111 0.40 22.91 -7.33
CA LEU A 111 -0.45 22.55 -6.19
C LEU A 111 -1.90 22.98 -6.41
N LYS A 112 -2.15 24.09 -7.07
CA LYS A 112 -3.51 24.48 -7.44
C LYS A 112 -4.20 23.45 -8.32
N HIS A 113 -3.51 22.94 -9.35
CA HIS A 113 -4.02 21.86 -10.20
C HIS A 113 -4.27 20.56 -9.42
N ALA A 114 -3.40 20.26 -8.45
CA ALA A 114 -3.54 19.08 -7.61
C ALA A 114 -4.74 19.19 -6.65
N TRP A 115 -5.00 20.37 -6.10
CA TRP A 115 -6.20 20.62 -5.30
C TRP A 115 -7.48 20.54 -6.11
N ASP A 116 -7.53 21.13 -7.33
CA ASP A 116 -8.66 21.03 -8.24
C ASP A 116 -8.97 19.54 -8.57
N TRP A 117 -7.92 18.74 -8.83
CA TRP A 117 -8.06 17.29 -9.01
C TRP A 117 -8.67 16.60 -7.79
N THR A 118 -8.21 16.95 -6.61
CA THR A 118 -8.62 16.34 -5.35
C THR A 118 -10.06 16.66 -5.01
N GLU A 119 -10.51 17.88 -5.22
CA GLU A 119 -11.91 18.29 -5.03
C GLU A 119 -12.84 17.52 -5.96
N GLU A 120 -12.47 17.41 -7.23
CA GLU A 120 -13.24 16.67 -8.24
C GLU A 120 -13.39 15.18 -7.86
N HIS A 121 -12.27 14.48 -7.66
CA HIS A 121 -12.26 13.03 -7.47
C HIS A 121 -12.66 12.61 -6.06
N GLY A 122 -12.30 13.35 -5.04
CA GLY A 122 -12.76 13.12 -3.67
C GLY A 122 -14.28 13.21 -3.56
N GLY A 123 -14.88 14.20 -4.20
CA GLY A 123 -16.33 14.35 -4.26
C GLY A 123 -17.04 13.18 -4.95
N ILE A 124 -16.46 12.63 -6.02
CA ILE A 124 -16.98 11.43 -6.72
C ILE A 124 -16.94 10.22 -5.79
N ILE A 125 -15.81 9.96 -5.14
CA ILE A 125 -15.65 8.82 -4.23
C ILE A 125 -16.68 8.85 -3.09
N LEU A 126 -16.86 10.00 -2.45
CA LEU A 126 -17.84 10.16 -1.38
C LEU A 126 -19.29 9.95 -1.84
N LYS A 127 -19.62 10.37 -3.07
CA LYS A 127 -20.93 10.08 -3.69
C LYS A 127 -21.09 8.58 -3.96
N GLN A 128 -20.06 7.92 -4.45
CA GLN A 128 -20.08 6.47 -4.69
C GLN A 128 -20.30 5.68 -3.40
N LEU A 129 -19.64 6.07 -2.29
CA LEU A 129 -19.85 5.47 -0.98
C LEU A 129 -21.31 5.58 -0.51
N ARG A 130 -21.95 6.72 -0.75
CA ARG A 130 -23.38 6.90 -0.47
C ARG A 130 -24.25 5.98 -1.32
N ARG A 131 -23.92 5.80 -2.59
CA ARG A 131 -24.65 4.88 -3.49
C ARG A 131 -24.51 3.42 -3.08
N VAL A 132 -23.37 3.03 -2.50
CA VAL A 132 -23.17 1.70 -1.89
C VAL A 132 -24.05 1.49 -0.65
N GLY A 133 -24.56 2.57 -0.06
CA GLY A 133 -25.38 2.53 1.15
C GLY A 133 -24.57 2.61 2.44
N ALA A 134 -23.33 3.08 2.39
CA ALA A 134 -22.46 3.19 3.55
C ALA A 134 -23.05 4.11 4.61
N SER A 135 -23.23 3.61 5.83
CA SER A 135 -23.83 4.36 6.95
C SER A 135 -22.77 5.09 7.78
N CYS A 136 -21.93 5.87 7.09
CA CYS A 136 -20.89 6.67 7.69
C CYS A 136 -21.46 7.91 8.43
N ASP A 137 -20.77 8.34 9.46
CA ASP A 137 -20.95 9.66 10.07
C ASP A 137 -20.35 10.74 9.14
N TRP A 138 -21.14 11.23 8.22
CA TRP A 138 -20.70 12.17 7.17
C TRP A 138 -20.28 13.52 7.70
N ASP A 139 -20.73 13.90 8.90
CA ASP A 139 -20.31 15.14 9.57
C ASP A 139 -18.83 15.11 9.97
N ARG A 140 -18.24 13.91 10.05
CA ARG A 140 -16.84 13.66 10.38
C ARG A 140 -15.95 13.41 9.17
N THR A 141 -16.44 13.66 7.96
CA THR A 141 -15.65 13.45 6.74
C THR A 141 -14.30 14.16 6.82
N ALA A 142 -13.22 13.40 6.63
CA ALA A 142 -11.86 13.89 6.77
C ALA A 142 -11.02 13.60 5.50
N PHE A 143 -9.93 14.33 5.35
CA PHE A 143 -8.95 14.16 4.31
C PHE A 143 -7.54 14.15 4.90
N THR A 144 -6.69 13.24 4.46
CA THR A 144 -5.34 13.08 5.06
C THR A 144 -4.46 14.32 4.97
N MET A 145 -4.78 15.26 4.07
CA MET A 145 -4.08 16.56 3.93
C MET A 145 -4.91 17.76 4.36
N ASP A 146 -6.03 17.58 5.07
CA ASP A 146 -6.70 18.74 5.66
C ASP A 146 -5.86 19.39 6.76
N GLU A 147 -6.26 20.57 7.20
CA GLU A 147 -5.47 21.39 8.13
C GLU A 147 -5.16 20.68 9.46
N GLU A 148 -6.14 20.00 10.05
CA GLU A 148 -5.98 19.33 11.35
C GLU A 148 -5.08 18.09 11.24
N ARG A 149 -5.27 17.28 10.21
CA ARG A 149 -4.40 16.10 9.97
C ARG A 149 -3.01 16.52 9.60
N SER A 150 -2.84 17.59 8.82
CA SER A 150 -1.54 18.15 8.48
C SER A 150 -0.76 18.66 9.69
N LYS A 151 -1.43 19.33 10.65
CA LYS A 151 -0.79 19.74 11.91
C LYS A 151 -0.25 18.53 12.68
N SER A 152 -1.04 17.47 12.79
CA SER A 152 -0.63 16.22 13.46
C SER A 152 0.59 15.58 12.79
N VAL A 153 0.63 15.53 11.46
CA VAL A 153 1.76 14.96 10.69
C VAL A 153 3.04 15.75 10.93
N ILE A 154 2.97 17.08 10.86
CA ILE A 154 4.14 17.94 11.07
C ILE A 154 4.64 17.84 12.50
N HIS A 155 3.73 17.85 13.49
CA HIS A 155 4.07 17.67 14.89
C HIS A 155 4.80 16.35 15.14
N VAL A 156 4.28 15.25 14.60
CA VAL A 156 4.89 13.92 14.72
C VAL A 156 6.28 13.87 14.08
N PHE A 157 6.45 14.47 12.91
CA PHE A 157 7.77 14.53 12.27
C PHE A 157 8.79 15.24 13.18
N VAL A 158 8.43 16.41 13.69
CA VAL A 158 9.29 17.21 14.56
C VAL A 158 9.61 16.48 15.88
N ASP A 159 8.61 15.85 16.50
CA ASP A 159 8.80 15.05 17.71
C ASP A 159 9.76 13.87 17.49
N LEU A 160 9.55 13.10 16.44
CA LEU A 160 10.41 11.96 16.10
C LEU A 160 11.83 12.40 15.72
N TYR A 161 11.97 13.54 15.07
CA TYR A 161 13.29 14.12 14.80
C TYR A 161 14.01 14.51 16.09
N ARG A 162 13.33 15.16 17.03
CA ARG A 162 13.89 15.53 18.34
C ARG A 162 14.29 14.32 19.18
N LYS A 163 13.56 13.21 19.04
CA LYS A 163 13.88 11.92 19.65
C LYS A 163 15.07 11.20 18.97
N GLY A 164 15.58 11.71 17.86
CA GLY A 164 16.66 11.09 17.08
C GLY A 164 16.23 9.85 16.30
N LEU A 165 14.92 9.66 16.10
CA LEU A 165 14.35 8.56 15.32
C LEU A 165 14.24 8.90 13.84
N ILE A 166 14.08 10.19 13.50
CA ILE A 166 14.18 10.68 12.11
C ILE A 166 15.56 11.25 11.88
N TYR A 167 16.18 10.87 10.76
CA TYR A 167 17.49 11.38 10.33
C TYR A 167 17.53 11.60 8.82
N ARG A 168 18.46 12.45 8.39
CA ARG A 168 18.77 12.72 6.98
C ARG A 168 20.13 12.13 6.65
N GLY A 169 20.22 11.33 5.59
CA GLY A 169 21.48 10.69 5.23
C GLY A 169 21.48 10.11 3.82
N VAL A 170 22.68 9.82 3.32
CA VAL A 170 22.86 9.10 2.06
C VAL A 170 22.70 7.62 2.31
N ARG A 171 21.79 6.99 1.59
CA ARG A 171 21.56 5.55 1.60
C ARG A 171 21.25 5.06 0.18
N MET A 172 21.45 3.76 -0.03
CA MET A 172 20.92 3.10 -1.21
C MET A 172 19.40 3.01 -1.09
N VAL A 173 18.69 3.60 -2.06
CA VAL A 173 17.23 3.60 -2.13
C VAL A 173 16.75 2.97 -3.44
N ASN A 174 15.50 2.50 -3.44
CA ASN A 174 14.81 2.15 -4.65
C ASN A 174 14.34 3.44 -5.34
N TRP A 175 14.78 3.67 -6.55
CA TRP A 175 14.47 4.89 -7.30
C TRP A 175 13.53 4.58 -8.47
N ASP A 176 12.44 5.32 -8.56
CA ASP A 176 11.54 5.30 -9.71
C ASP A 176 11.97 6.36 -10.74
N PRO A 177 12.58 5.96 -11.86
CA PRO A 177 13.11 6.91 -12.84
C PRO A 177 12.03 7.64 -13.64
N LYS A 178 10.81 7.10 -13.70
CA LYS A 178 9.69 7.75 -14.38
C LYS A 178 9.05 8.81 -13.50
N ALA A 179 8.83 8.53 -12.24
CA ALA A 179 8.33 9.48 -11.26
C ALA A 179 9.44 10.37 -10.70
N LYS A 180 10.71 10.03 -10.91
CA LYS A 180 11.91 10.73 -10.39
C LYS A 180 11.88 10.91 -8.88
N THR A 181 11.57 9.84 -8.17
CA THR A 181 11.44 9.84 -6.70
C THR A 181 11.90 8.53 -6.09
N ALA A 182 12.34 8.61 -4.82
CA ALA A 182 12.59 7.44 -3.99
C ALA A 182 11.30 6.70 -3.65
N LEU A 183 11.41 5.39 -3.47
CA LEU A 183 10.36 4.49 -3.03
C LEU A 183 10.80 3.79 -1.73
N SER A 184 9.85 3.35 -0.93
CA SER A 184 10.12 2.37 0.13
C SER A 184 10.24 0.96 -0.45
N ASP A 185 10.82 0.04 0.32
CA ASP A 185 10.99 -1.35 -0.13
C ASP A 185 9.65 -2.03 -0.46
N GLU A 186 8.59 -1.70 0.29
CA GLU A 186 7.25 -2.23 0.11
C GLU A 186 6.58 -1.78 -1.20
N GLU A 187 7.00 -0.65 -1.79
CA GLU A 187 6.48 -0.12 -3.05
C GLU A 187 7.11 -0.79 -4.30
N VAL A 188 7.99 -1.77 -4.09
CA VAL A 188 8.64 -2.51 -5.18
C VAL A 188 7.96 -3.86 -5.38
N VAL A 189 7.42 -4.08 -6.59
CA VAL A 189 6.77 -5.33 -7.00
C VAL A 189 7.71 -6.10 -7.91
N TYR A 190 7.94 -7.37 -7.61
CA TYR A 190 8.80 -8.21 -8.44
C TYR A 190 8.01 -8.87 -9.56
N LYS A 191 8.52 -8.74 -10.78
CA LYS A 191 7.95 -9.35 -12.00
C LYS A 191 8.95 -10.30 -12.63
N GLU A 192 8.47 -11.42 -13.15
CA GLU A 192 9.29 -12.30 -13.98
C GLU A 192 9.53 -11.65 -15.35
N GLU A 193 10.77 -11.67 -15.80
CA GLU A 193 11.19 -11.14 -17.08
C GLU A 193 12.13 -12.12 -17.78
N HIS A 194 11.84 -12.38 -19.05
CA HIS A 194 12.76 -13.09 -19.95
C HIS A 194 13.80 -12.10 -20.46
N THR A 195 15.03 -12.24 -20.04
CA THR A 195 16.14 -11.36 -20.36
C THR A 195 17.32 -12.16 -20.89
N LYS A 196 18.46 -11.49 -21.04
CA LYS A 196 19.72 -12.12 -21.45
C LYS A 196 20.72 -12.06 -20.30
N LEU A 197 21.57 -13.07 -20.22
CA LEU A 197 22.75 -13.09 -19.37
C LEU A 197 23.97 -12.91 -20.28
N TYR A 198 24.73 -11.87 -20.02
CA TYR A 198 25.88 -11.45 -20.84
C TYR A 198 27.15 -11.86 -20.13
N TYR A 199 28.02 -12.62 -20.81
CA TYR A 199 29.30 -13.07 -20.32
C TYR A 199 30.39 -12.23 -20.96
N MET A 200 31.13 -11.44 -20.16
CA MET A 200 32.10 -10.46 -20.64
C MET A 200 33.50 -10.78 -20.17
N LYS A 201 34.48 -10.43 -21.01
CA LYS A 201 35.92 -10.66 -20.76
C LYS A 201 36.54 -9.46 -20.08
N TYR A 202 37.07 -9.68 -18.88
CA TYR A 202 37.87 -8.73 -18.12
C TYR A 202 39.34 -9.16 -18.18
N TYR A 203 40.13 -8.55 -19.04
CA TYR A 203 41.54 -8.93 -19.20
C TYR A 203 42.35 -8.51 -17.97
N VAL A 204 43.32 -9.36 -17.59
CA VAL A 204 44.27 -9.06 -16.51
C VAL A 204 45.17 -7.91 -16.95
N SER A 205 45.26 -6.87 -16.12
CA SER A 205 46.17 -5.75 -16.36
C SER A 205 47.57 -6.11 -15.90
N GLU A 206 48.58 -5.81 -16.73
CA GLU A 206 50.01 -6.07 -16.43
C GLU A 206 50.24 -7.52 -15.97
N ASP A 207 49.72 -8.48 -16.73
CA ASP A 207 49.77 -9.88 -16.38
C ASP A 207 51.22 -10.42 -16.43
N ASP A 208 51.72 -10.78 -15.25
CA ASP A 208 53.09 -11.35 -15.05
C ASP A 208 53.15 -12.88 -15.25
N GLY A 209 52.02 -13.49 -15.62
CA GLY A 209 51.95 -14.95 -15.79
C GLY A 209 51.89 -15.77 -14.53
N THR A 210 51.93 -15.12 -13.36
CA THR A 210 51.89 -15.78 -12.04
C THR A 210 50.45 -16.07 -11.57
N GLY A 211 50.29 -16.76 -10.45
CA GLY A 211 49.00 -16.98 -9.77
C GLY A 211 48.32 -18.29 -10.15
N ALA A 212 48.69 -18.93 -11.28
CA ALA A 212 48.20 -20.25 -11.62
C ALA A 212 48.86 -21.30 -10.72
N THR A 213 48.06 -22.12 -10.05
CA THR A 213 48.54 -23.17 -9.13
C THR A 213 48.61 -24.55 -9.79
N GLY A 214 47.83 -24.74 -10.88
CA GLY A 214 47.64 -26.03 -11.54
C GLY A 214 46.83 -27.04 -10.69
N GLU A 215 46.10 -26.51 -9.67
CA GLU A 215 45.22 -27.33 -8.84
C GLU A 215 43.98 -27.80 -9.58
N GLU A 216 43.41 -28.92 -9.14
CA GLU A 216 42.19 -29.46 -9.73
C GLU A 216 41.01 -28.45 -9.53
N GLY A 217 40.35 -28.09 -10.64
CA GLY A 217 39.24 -27.15 -10.64
C GLY A 217 39.59 -25.72 -11.04
N GLU A 218 40.87 -25.36 -11.17
CA GLU A 218 41.30 -24.06 -11.64
C GLU A 218 40.87 -23.82 -13.11
N ILE A 219 40.28 -22.64 -13.42
CA ILE A 219 39.80 -22.25 -14.76
C ILE A 219 40.53 -20.99 -15.19
N ILE A 220 41.45 -21.12 -16.15
CA ILE A 220 42.16 -19.99 -16.75
C ILE A 220 41.70 -19.77 -18.16
N HIS A 221 41.01 -18.65 -18.42
CA HIS A 221 40.66 -18.23 -19.76
C HIS A 221 41.82 -17.43 -20.38
N GLN A 222 42.19 -17.75 -21.60
CA GLN A 222 43.25 -17.06 -22.32
C GLN A 222 42.97 -17.04 -23.84
N ASP A 223 43.28 -15.93 -24.48
CA ASP A 223 43.32 -15.78 -25.94
C ASP A 223 44.54 -14.98 -26.36
N GLU A 224 44.57 -14.50 -27.63
CA GLU A 224 45.69 -13.75 -28.21
C GLU A 224 45.97 -12.42 -27.47
N LYS A 225 44.97 -11.87 -26.78
CA LYS A 225 45.10 -10.59 -26.05
C LYS A 225 45.60 -10.81 -24.58
N GLY A 226 45.60 -12.05 -24.09
CA GLY A 226 46.06 -12.36 -22.75
C GLY A 226 45.07 -13.19 -21.93
N ARG A 227 45.35 -13.33 -20.61
CA ARG A 227 44.43 -14.01 -19.67
C ARG A 227 43.31 -13.07 -19.25
N TYR A 228 42.14 -13.62 -19.07
CA TYR A 228 40.96 -12.86 -18.68
C TYR A 228 40.03 -13.61 -17.72
N ALA A 229 39.33 -12.86 -16.90
CA ALA A 229 38.20 -13.35 -16.12
C ALA A 229 36.90 -13.20 -16.89
N VAL A 230 35.94 -14.09 -16.65
CA VAL A 230 34.60 -13.97 -17.25
C VAL A 230 33.60 -13.53 -16.19
N VAL A 231 32.90 -12.45 -16.47
CA VAL A 231 31.82 -11.92 -15.61
C VAL A 231 30.50 -12.10 -16.32
N ALA A 232 29.50 -12.64 -15.63
CA ALA A 232 28.13 -12.78 -16.10
C ALA A 232 27.21 -11.73 -15.44
N THR A 233 26.44 -11.00 -16.26
CA THR A 233 25.49 -10.00 -15.77
C THR A 233 24.25 -9.90 -16.65
N THR A 234 23.11 -9.57 -16.06
CA THR A 234 21.90 -9.18 -16.79
C THR A 234 21.87 -7.69 -17.15
N ARG A 235 22.84 -6.92 -16.61
CA ARG A 235 22.90 -5.45 -16.70
C ARG A 235 24.23 -4.96 -17.27
N PRO A 236 24.59 -5.27 -18.53
CA PRO A 236 25.89 -4.91 -19.11
C PRO A 236 26.11 -3.39 -19.17
N GLU A 237 25.04 -2.57 -19.21
CA GLU A 237 25.14 -1.12 -19.18
C GLU A 237 25.79 -0.58 -17.89
N THR A 238 25.79 -1.34 -16.80
CA THR A 238 26.36 -0.86 -15.53
C THR A 238 27.86 -1.00 -15.41
N ILE A 239 28.54 -1.65 -16.37
CA ILE A 239 30.01 -1.80 -16.33
C ILE A 239 30.76 -0.47 -16.30
N MET A 240 30.16 0.59 -16.83
CA MET A 240 30.73 1.95 -16.76
C MET A 240 30.95 2.44 -15.31
N GLY A 241 30.24 1.88 -14.36
CA GLY A 241 30.37 2.15 -12.93
C GLY A 241 31.19 1.13 -12.13
N ASP A 242 31.80 0.14 -12.78
CA ASP A 242 32.56 -0.91 -12.10
C ASP A 242 33.84 -0.33 -11.46
N VAL A 243 34.08 -0.70 -10.20
CA VAL A 243 35.24 -0.23 -9.40
C VAL A 243 36.08 -1.35 -8.80
N ALA A 244 35.58 -2.58 -8.80
CA ALA A 244 36.29 -3.77 -8.41
C ALA A 244 35.70 -5.02 -9.09
N MET A 245 36.44 -6.11 -9.09
CA MET A 245 35.95 -7.46 -9.30
C MET A 245 36.07 -8.19 -7.97
N CYS A 246 35.05 -8.99 -7.59
CA CYS A 246 35.08 -9.80 -6.37
C CYS A 246 35.10 -11.28 -6.72
N ILE A 247 35.96 -12.04 -6.02
CA ILE A 247 36.01 -13.50 -6.06
C ILE A 247 35.85 -14.06 -4.65
N ASN A 248 35.41 -15.30 -4.52
CA ASN A 248 35.39 -15.97 -3.24
C ASN A 248 36.81 -16.48 -2.91
N PRO A 249 37.39 -16.22 -1.70
CA PRO A 249 38.72 -16.66 -1.34
C PRO A 249 38.89 -18.18 -1.35
N ASN A 250 37.80 -18.94 -1.26
CA ASN A 250 37.77 -20.40 -1.23
C ASN A 250 37.41 -21.02 -2.61
N ASP A 251 37.27 -20.21 -3.67
CA ASP A 251 36.93 -20.68 -5.02
C ASP A 251 38.17 -21.14 -5.78
N PRO A 252 38.37 -22.46 -6.01
CA PRO A 252 39.53 -22.96 -6.75
C PRO A 252 39.53 -22.51 -8.22
N LYS A 253 38.36 -22.22 -8.81
CA LYS A 253 38.22 -21.80 -10.23
C LYS A 253 38.94 -20.50 -10.51
N ASN A 254 38.83 -19.54 -9.61
CA ASN A 254 39.25 -18.17 -9.82
C ASN A 254 40.41 -17.72 -8.89
N HIS A 255 40.96 -18.63 -8.07
CA HIS A 255 42.04 -18.32 -7.11
C HIS A 255 43.27 -17.64 -7.76
N TRP A 256 43.55 -17.96 -9.01
CA TRP A 256 44.65 -17.36 -9.79
C TRP A 256 44.53 -15.84 -10.00
N LEU A 257 43.32 -15.28 -9.81
CA LEU A 257 43.07 -13.83 -9.89
C LEU A 257 43.43 -13.06 -8.62
N LYS A 258 43.73 -13.76 -7.55
CA LYS A 258 44.05 -13.14 -6.26
C LYS A 258 45.19 -12.12 -6.37
N GLY A 259 44.96 -10.90 -5.85
CA GLY A 259 45.93 -9.80 -5.88
C GLY A 259 46.18 -9.19 -7.24
N LYS A 260 45.47 -9.60 -8.29
CA LYS A 260 45.58 -9.05 -9.64
C LYS A 260 44.64 -7.85 -9.82
N LYS A 261 44.84 -7.16 -10.95
CA LYS A 261 43.93 -6.11 -11.43
C LYS A 261 43.39 -6.54 -12.80
N VAL A 262 42.17 -6.10 -13.09
CA VAL A 262 41.53 -6.39 -14.39
C VAL A 262 41.06 -5.09 -15.06
N ILE A 263 40.85 -5.15 -16.35
CA ILE A 263 40.43 -4.02 -17.18
C ILE A 263 38.95 -4.14 -17.47
N VAL A 264 38.16 -3.11 -17.11
CA VAL A 264 36.73 -3.05 -17.44
C VAL A 264 36.58 -2.97 -18.97
N PRO A 265 35.83 -3.91 -19.58
CA PRO A 265 35.69 -3.95 -21.04
C PRO A 265 35.05 -2.65 -21.58
N LEU A 266 35.51 -2.19 -22.76
CA LEU A 266 35.19 -0.92 -23.43
C LEU A 266 35.61 0.33 -22.65
N VAL A 267 35.43 0.34 -21.34
CA VAL A 267 35.73 1.51 -20.47
C VAL A 267 37.24 1.73 -20.29
N GLY A 268 38.02 0.64 -20.26
CA GLY A 268 39.47 0.69 -20.09
C GLY A 268 39.96 0.99 -18.67
N ARG A 269 39.06 1.14 -17.70
CA ARG A 269 39.42 1.37 -16.30
C ARG A 269 40.05 0.12 -15.69
N VAL A 270 41.22 0.29 -15.05
CA VAL A 270 41.89 -0.76 -14.29
C VAL A 270 41.31 -0.81 -12.87
N ILE A 271 40.79 -1.95 -12.48
CA ILE A 271 40.14 -2.18 -11.17
C ILE A 271 40.80 -3.34 -10.42
N PRO A 272 40.84 -3.31 -9.07
CA PRO A 272 41.38 -4.39 -8.27
C PRO A 272 40.45 -5.62 -8.24
N VAL A 273 41.05 -6.79 -8.05
CA VAL A 273 40.33 -7.99 -7.62
C VAL A 273 40.35 -8.04 -6.11
N ILE A 274 39.16 -8.05 -5.51
CA ILE A 274 38.96 -8.21 -4.05
C ILE A 274 38.42 -9.59 -3.73
N GLU A 275 38.57 -10.02 -2.50
CA GLU A 275 38.15 -11.34 -2.04
C GLU A 275 37.05 -11.21 -0.98
N ASP A 276 35.89 -11.87 -1.20
CA ASP A 276 34.81 -11.91 -0.23
C ASP A 276 34.00 -13.21 -0.33
N GLU A 277 33.67 -13.79 0.82
CA GLU A 277 32.84 -15.00 0.90
C GLU A 277 31.38 -14.78 0.42
N TYR A 278 30.99 -13.53 0.21
CA TYR A 278 29.70 -13.18 -0.37
C TYR A 278 29.48 -13.79 -1.76
N VAL A 279 30.55 -13.94 -2.56
CA VAL A 279 30.44 -14.51 -3.90
C VAL A 279 30.17 -16.02 -3.80
N ASP A 280 29.05 -16.45 -4.37
CA ASP A 280 28.66 -17.86 -4.43
C ASP A 280 29.55 -18.61 -5.43
N ILE A 281 30.26 -19.62 -4.95
CA ILE A 281 31.19 -20.45 -5.74
C ILE A 281 30.42 -21.27 -6.80
N GLU A 282 29.21 -21.69 -6.50
CA GLU A 282 28.40 -22.56 -7.36
C GLU A 282 27.57 -21.77 -8.39
N PHE A 283 27.43 -20.45 -8.19
CA PHE A 283 26.63 -19.62 -9.09
C PHE A 283 27.47 -18.90 -10.15
N GLY A 284 27.09 -19.04 -11.41
CA GLY A 284 27.68 -18.32 -12.54
C GLY A 284 29.15 -18.64 -12.75
N THR A 285 29.98 -17.63 -12.94
CA THR A 285 31.43 -17.74 -13.20
C THR A 285 32.29 -17.70 -11.92
N GLY A 286 31.72 -17.35 -10.78
CA GLY A 286 32.46 -17.09 -9.55
C GLY A 286 33.21 -15.74 -9.55
N CYS A 287 33.09 -14.93 -10.60
CA CYS A 287 33.62 -13.57 -10.70
C CYS A 287 32.46 -12.57 -10.71
N LEU A 288 32.39 -11.72 -9.68
CA LEU A 288 31.36 -10.70 -9.54
C LEU A 288 31.97 -9.32 -9.87
N LYS A 289 31.35 -8.60 -10.80
CA LYS A 289 31.64 -7.18 -10.99
C LYS A 289 31.03 -6.38 -9.84
N VAL A 290 31.72 -5.39 -9.32
CA VAL A 290 31.26 -4.58 -8.19
C VAL A 290 30.97 -3.16 -8.64
N THR A 291 29.68 -2.77 -8.59
CA THR A 291 29.16 -1.47 -9.01
C THR A 291 28.39 -0.83 -7.84
N PRO A 292 29.05 -0.24 -6.85
CA PRO A 292 28.45 0.19 -5.58
C PRO A 292 27.30 1.19 -5.72
N ALA A 293 27.26 1.98 -6.80
CA ALA A 293 26.21 2.96 -7.02
C ALA A 293 24.88 2.34 -7.54
N HIS A 294 24.88 1.08 -8.02
CA HIS A 294 23.76 0.54 -8.79
C HIS A 294 23.29 -0.87 -8.34
N ASP A 295 23.84 -1.37 -7.25
CA ASP A 295 23.41 -2.62 -6.63
C ASP A 295 23.58 -2.55 -5.12
N VAL A 296 22.58 -3.05 -4.37
CA VAL A 296 22.56 -2.99 -2.89
C VAL A 296 23.70 -3.81 -2.27
N ASN A 297 23.98 -5.01 -2.83
CA ASN A 297 25.02 -5.89 -2.32
C ASN A 297 26.41 -5.35 -2.70
N ASP A 298 26.56 -4.82 -3.91
CA ASP A 298 27.79 -4.16 -4.33
C ASP A 298 28.07 -2.91 -3.50
N TYR A 299 27.04 -2.19 -3.07
CA TYR A 299 27.19 -1.07 -2.13
C TYR A 299 27.74 -1.53 -0.78
N MET A 300 27.26 -2.65 -0.24
CA MET A 300 27.80 -3.21 1.02
C MET A 300 29.27 -3.63 0.87
N LEU A 301 29.64 -4.23 -0.26
CA LEU A 301 31.04 -4.51 -0.59
C LEU A 301 31.85 -3.20 -0.73
N GLY A 302 31.27 -2.17 -1.35
CA GLY A 302 31.88 -0.86 -1.47
C GLY A 302 32.22 -0.23 -0.13
N GLU A 303 31.30 -0.25 0.82
CA GLU A 303 31.52 0.21 2.20
C GLU A 303 32.61 -0.62 2.91
N LYS A 304 32.52 -1.96 2.81
CA LYS A 304 33.47 -2.88 3.46
C LYS A 304 34.92 -2.70 2.97
N TYR A 305 35.10 -2.47 1.68
CA TYR A 305 36.40 -2.34 1.03
C TYR A 305 36.79 -0.90 0.67
N ASN A 306 36.02 0.08 1.14
CA ASN A 306 36.22 1.51 0.88
C ASN A 306 36.36 1.83 -0.63
N LEU A 307 35.45 1.28 -1.44
CA LEU A 307 35.43 1.50 -2.88
C LEU A 307 34.64 2.75 -3.24
N GLN A 308 35.05 3.42 -4.32
CA GLN A 308 34.31 4.57 -4.86
C GLN A 308 32.97 4.11 -5.45
N ALA A 309 31.92 4.89 -5.24
CA ALA A 309 30.64 4.73 -5.96
C ALA A 309 30.59 5.70 -7.14
N ILE A 310 30.43 5.18 -8.35
CA ILE A 310 30.31 5.96 -9.60
C ILE A 310 28.85 5.84 -10.07
N ASP A 311 28.07 6.92 -9.89
CA ASP A 311 26.68 6.98 -10.34
C ASP A 311 26.62 7.30 -11.84
N ILE A 312 26.30 6.28 -12.64
CA ILE A 312 26.22 6.39 -14.08
C ILE A 312 24.84 6.76 -14.62
N PHE A 313 23.83 6.95 -13.76
CA PHE A 313 22.48 7.31 -14.15
C PHE A 313 22.04 8.67 -13.63
N ASN A 314 21.39 9.43 -14.50
CA ASN A 314 20.60 10.59 -14.12
C ASN A 314 19.29 10.16 -13.44
N ASP A 315 18.53 11.10 -12.90
CA ASP A 315 17.27 10.81 -12.19
C ASP A 315 16.19 10.16 -13.07
N ASP A 316 16.26 10.33 -14.37
CA ASP A 316 15.37 9.67 -15.35
C ASP A 316 15.94 8.36 -15.93
N ALA A 317 17.04 7.88 -15.34
CA ALA A 317 17.80 6.71 -15.78
C ALA A 317 18.37 6.82 -17.21
N THR A 318 18.58 8.02 -17.71
CA THR A 318 19.50 8.24 -18.81
C THR A 318 20.95 8.18 -18.29
N ILE A 319 21.88 7.86 -19.19
CA ILE A 319 23.30 7.75 -18.81
C ILE A 319 23.86 9.13 -18.43
N SER A 320 24.51 9.21 -17.29
CA SER A 320 25.14 10.42 -16.78
C SER A 320 26.51 10.68 -17.39
N GLU A 321 27.05 11.90 -17.20
CA GLU A 321 28.41 12.26 -17.62
C GLU A 321 29.50 11.41 -16.93
N ALA A 322 29.23 10.92 -15.71
CA ALA A 322 30.16 10.08 -14.95
C ALA A 322 30.45 8.73 -15.64
N ALA A 323 29.58 8.27 -16.51
CA ALA A 323 29.78 7.06 -17.30
C ALA A 323 30.87 7.21 -18.38
N GLY A 324 31.12 8.43 -18.88
CA GLY A 324 32.12 8.73 -19.88
C GLY A 324 31.77 8.28 -21.31
N MET A 325 30.71 7.48 -21.49
CA MET A 325 30.22 7.02 -22.80
C MET A 325 28.70 6.86 -22.75
N TYR A 326 28.04 6.87 -23.93
CA TYR A 326 26.58 6.80 -24.09
C TYR A 326 25.78 7.89 -23.36
N VAL A 327 26.41 9.01 -22.99
CA VAL A 327 25.82 10.08 -22.17
C VAL A 327 24.50 10.58 -22.78
N GLY A 328 23.47 10.72 -21.93
CA GLY A 328 22.14 11.18 -22.31
C GLY A 328 21.24 10.12 -22.96
N GLN A 329 21.74 8.91 -23.23
CA GLN A 329 20.95 7.84 -23.79
C GLN A 329 20.16 7.07 -22.72
N GLU A 330 19.02 6.50 -23.10
CA GLU A 330 18.18 5.71 -22.22
C GLU A 330 18.82 4.34 -21.89
N ARG A 331 18.76 3.90 -20.63
CA ARG A 331 19.47 2.74 -20.08
C ARG A 331 19.25 1.43 -20.84
N PHE A 332 18.02 1.14 -21.29
CA PHE A 332 17.73 -0.10 -22.02
C PHE A 332 18.16 -0.03 -23.50
N ALA A 333 18.17 1.16 -24.09
CA ALA A 333 18.78 1.37 -25.38
C ALA A 333 20.30 1.15 -25.30
N VAL A 334 20.93 1.65 -24.24
CA VAL A 334 22.37 1.44 -23.98
C VAL A 334 22.67 -0.03 -23.68
N ARG A 335 21.83 -0.75 -22.96
CA ARG A 335 21.99 -2.21 -22.74
C ARG A 335 22.10 -2.98 -24.04
N LYS A 336 21.29 -2.64 -25.04
CA LYS A 336 21.33 -3.27 -26.35
C LYS A 336 22.59 -2.86 -27.13
N GLN A 337 22.92 -1.58 -27.12
CA GLN A 337 24.06 -1.05 -27.86
C GLN A 337 25.39 -1.56 -27.30
N ILE A 338 25.57 -1.54 -25.98
CA ILE A 338 26.81 -1.99 -25.33
C ILE A 338 27.05 -3.50 -25.56
N ALA A 339 26.01 -4.30 -25.69
CA ALA A 339 26.14 -5.72 -26.04
C ALA A 339 26.71 -5.90 -27.45
N ILE A 340 26.28 -5.06 -28.40
CA ILE A 340 26.81 -5.05 -29.75
C ILE A 340 28.26 -4.60 -29.74
N ASP A 341 28.58 -3.50 -29.09
CA ASP A 341 29.93 -2.93 -29.05
C ASP A 341 30.92 -3.91 -28.38
N LEU A 342 30.50 -4.61 -27.34
CA LEU A 342 31.28 -5.69 -26.71
C LEU A 342 31.55 -6.85 -27.64
N GLN A 343 30.58 -7.26 -28.48
CA GLN A 343 30.75 -8.31 -29.48
C GLN A 343 31.71 -7.88 -30.56
N GLU A 344 31.56 -6.67 -31.10
CA GLU A 344 32.43 -6.13 -32.14
C GLU A 344 33.88 -5.96 -31.68
N ALA A 345 34.07 -5.60 -30.40
CA ALA A 345 35.40 -5.50 -29.78
C ALA A 345 36.02 -6.86 -29.42
N GLY A 346 35.27 -7.95 -29.53
CA GLY A 346 35.72 -9.31 -29.12
C GLY A 346 35.82 -9.46 -27.59
N LEU A 347 35.03 -8.65 -26.84
CA LEU A 347 35.01 -8.63 -25.37
C LEU A 347 33.80 -9.39 -24.80
N MET A 348 32.94 -9.94 -25.66
CA MET A 348 31.80 -10.78 -25.26
C MET A 348 32.17 -12.26 -25.45
N GLU A 349 32.07 -13.05 -24.38
CA GLU A 349 32.32 -14.50 -24.46
C GLU A 349 31.09 -15.23 -25.02
N LYS A 350 29.90 -14.96 -24.43
CA LYS A 350 28.63 -15.53 -24.90
C LYS A 350 27.46 -14.71 -24.36
N ILE A 351 26.27 -14.97 -24.90
CA ILE A 351 24.98 -14.45 -24.44
C ILE A 351 24.01 -15.62 -24.35
N GLU A 352 23.30 -15.73 -23.23
CA GLU A 352 22.30 -16.79 -23.00
C GLU A 352 20.94 -16.18 -22.64
N ASP A 353 19.87 -16.91 -22.93
CA ASP A 353 18.54 -16.57 -22.41
C ASP A 353 18.50 -16.82 -20.89
N TYR A 354 17.90 -15.90 -20.18
CA TYR A 354 17.86 -15.96 -18.72
C TYR A 354 16.51 -15.43 -18.18
N ASP A 355 15.90 -16.20 -17.31
CA ASP A 355 14.69 -15.78 -16.60
C ASP A 355 15.08 -15.13 -15.28
N ASN A 356 14.66 -13.90 -15.10
CA ASN A 356 15.00 -13.09 -13.94
C ASN A 356 13.75 -12.49 -13.29
N LYS A 357 13.86 -12.15 -12.02
CA LYS A 357 12.86 -11.34 -11.31
C LYS A 357 13.40 -9.93 -11.14
N ILE A 358 12.71 -8.96 -11.72
CA ILE A 358 13.07 -7.55 -11.61
C ILE A 358 12.09 -6.80 -10.70
N GLY A 359 12.63 -5.91 -9.87
CA GLY A 359 11.84 -4.99 -9.08
C GLY A 359 11.28 -3.86 -9.95
N CYS A 360 9.98 -3.65 -9.88
CA CYS A 360 9.29 -2.56 -10.58
C CYS A 360 8.56 -1.67 -9.59
N SER A 361 8.46 -0.38 -9.90
CA SER A 361 7.60 0.52 -9.14
C SER A 361 6.14 0.07 -9.20
N GLU A 362 5.50 -0.10 -8.07
CA GLU A 362 4.08 -0.43 -8.00
C GLU A 362 3.21 0.63 -8.71
N ARG A 363 3.64 1.89 -8.65
CA ARG A 363 2.86 3.04 -9.13
C ARG A 363 3.01 3.30 -10.62
N THR A 364 4.22 3.21 -11.15
CA THR A 364 4.51 3.53 -12.56
C THR A 364 4.71 2.30 -13.41
N GLY A 365 4.94 1.14 -12.80
CA GLY A 365 5.17 -0.14 -13.46
C GLY A 365 6.54 -0.28 -14.12
N VAL A 366 7.41 0.73 -14.01
CA VAL A 366 8.76 0.69 -14.61
C VAL A 366 9.75 -0.02 -13.68
N PRO A 367 10.80 -0.67 -14.22
CA PRO A 367 11.89 -1.19 -13.43
C PRO A 367 12.56 -0.09 -12.62
N ILE A 368 12.74 -0.33 -11.31
CA ILE A 368 13.44 0.59 -10.42
C ILE A 368 14.94 0.60 -10.68
N GLU A 369 15.62 1.66 -10.21
CA GLU A 369 17.07 1.71 -10.11
C GLU A 369 17.51 1.81 -8.65
N PRO A 370 18.37 0.91 -8.15
CA PRO A 370 19.09 1.16 -6.90
C PRO A 370 19.94 2.43 -7.08
N LYS A 371 19.76 3.41 -6.19
CA LYS A 371 20.42 4.73 -6.28
C LYS A 371 20.87 5.21 -4.92
N LEU A 372 22.10 5.70 -4.83
CA LEU A 372 22.57 6.45 -3.67
C LEU A 372 21.93 7.83 -3.65
N SER A 373 21.18 8.12 -2.60
CA SER A 373 20.46 9.39 -2.50
C SER A 373 20.41 9.90 -1.06
N MET A 374 20.49 11.24 -0.94
CA MET A 374 20.27 11.93 0.33
C MET A 374 18.79 12.02 0.59
N GLN A 375 18.30 11.28 1.58
CA GLN A 375 16.89 11.16 1.90
C GLN A 375 16.65 11.30 3.41
N TRP A 376 15.39 11.44 3.79
CA TRP A 376 14.94 11.36 5.17
C TRP A 376 14.46 9.96 5.50
N PHE A 377 14.88 9.45 6.67
CA PHE A 377 14.58 8.10 7.13
C PHE A 377 14.04 8.10 8.55
N LEU A 378 13.13 7.16 8.82
CA LEU A 378 12.68 6.80 10.15
C LEU A 378 13.33 5.48 10.57
N LYS A 379 13.97 5.47 11.75
CA LYS A 379 14.53 4.26 12.38
C LYS A 379 13.38 3.36 12.83
N MET A 380 13.24 2.18 12.24
CA MET A 380 12.06 1.35 12.42
C MET A 380 12.18 0.29 13.50
N GLN A 381 13.37 -0.06 13.97
CA GLN A 381 13.55 -1.12 14.99
C GLN A 381 12.77 -0.83 16.27
N HIS A 382 12.84 0.39 16.77
CA HIS A 382 12.09 0.84 17.95
C HIS A 382 10.57 0.57 17.81
N PHE A 383 10.02 0.90 16.65
CA PHE A 383 8.59 0.71 16.37
C PHE A 383 8.22 -0.77 16.20
N ALA A 384 9.09 -1.57 15.62
CA ALA A 384 8.88 -3.01 15.50
C ALA A 384 8.84 -3.68 16.87
N ASP A 385 9.72 -3.26 17.79
CA ASP A 385 9.74 -3.77 19.16
C ASP A 385 8.45 -3.44 19.94
N LEU A 386 7.82 -2.30 19.65
CA LEU A 386 6.53 -1.92 20.20
C LEU A 386 5.36 -2.69 19.61
N ALA A 387 5.39 -2.93 18.28
CA ALA A 387 4.25 -3.40 17.52
C ALA A 387 4.15 -4.93 17.41
N LEU A 388 5.25 -5.66 17.58
CA LEU A 388 5.26 -7.12 17.44
C LEU A 388 4.52 -7.84 18.59
N PRO A 389 4.78 -7.57 19.89
CA PRO A 389 4.19 -8.30 20.99
C PRO A 389 2.64 -8.26 21.02
N PRO A 390 1.98 -7.09 20.83
CA PRO A 390 0.52 -7.00 20.96
C PRO A 390 -0.26 -7.89 19.97
N VAL A 391 0.29 -8.12 18.79
CA VAL A 391 -0.31 -9.01 17.79
C VAL A 391 0.01 -10.46 18.09
N MET A 392 1.23 -10.76 18.52
CA MET A 392 1.65 -12.13 18.81
C MET A 392 0.94 -12.72 20.01
N ASN A 393 0.62 -11.91 21.03
CA ASN A 393 -0.10 -12.32 22.26
C ASN A 393 -1.64 -12.13 22.18
N ASP A 394 -2.18 -11.77 20.99
CA ASP A 394 -3.61 -11.57 20.73
C ASP A 394 -4.28 -10.43 21.53
N GLU A 395 -3.53 -9.42 21.98
CA GLU A 395 -4.10 -8.15 22.42
C GLU A 395 -4.80 -7.45 21.24
N ILE A 396 -4.14 -7.49 20.06
CA ILE A 396 -4.74 -7.16 18.76
C ILE A 396 -4.95 -8.46 18.00
N LYS A 397 -6.18 -8.77 17.65
CA LYS A 397 -6.53 -10.03 16.98
C LYS A 397 -6.64 -9.86 15.47
N PHE A 398 -6.01 -10.77 14.72
CA PHE A 398 -6.09 -10.83 13.26
C PHE A 398 -7.08 -11.91 12.81
N TYR A 399 -7.96 -11.56 11.91
CA TYR A 399 -8.93 -12.44 11.27
C TYR A 399 -8.76 -12.41 9.74
N PRO A 400 -8.32 -13.53 9.13
CA PRO A 400 -7.88 -14.79 9.76
C PRO A 400 -6.48 -14.69 10.38
N THR A 401 -6.22 -15.57 11.34
CA THR A 401 -4.96 -15.60 12.11
C THR A 401 -3.70 -15.91 11.29
N LYS A 402 -3.84 -16.47 10.08
CA LYS A 402 -2.70 -16.78 9.19
C LYS A 402 -1.79 -15.57 8.93
N TYR A 403 -2.34 -14.38 8.92
CA TYR A 403 -1.58 -13.14 8.68
C TYR A 403 -0.66 -12.73 9.82
N LYS A 404 -0.78 -13.32 11.02
CA LYS A 404 0.18 -13.11 12.14
C LYS A 404 1.59 -13.53 11.74
N ASN A 405 1.76 -14.62 10.99
CA ASN A 405 3.08 -15.08 10.56
C ASN A 405 3.73 -14.12 9.56
N THR A 406 2.95 -13.63 8.60
CA THR A 406 3.41 -12.62 7.63
C THR A 406 3.81 -11.31 8.33
N TYR A 407 2.99 -10.85 9.28
CA TYR A 407 3.26 -9.68 10.11
C TYR A 407 4.55 -9.83 10.91
N ARG A 408 4.72 -10.96 11.62
CA ARG A 408 5.94 -11.26 12.39
C ARG A 408 7.18 -11.24 11.53
N HIS A 409 7.16 -11.97 10.42
CA HIS A 409 8.31 -12.07 9.52
C HIS A 409 8.78 -10.69 9.02
N TRP A 410 7.86 -9.82 8.68
CA TRP A 410 8.19 -8.47 8.23
C TRP A 410 8.81 -7.62 9.35
N LEU A 411 8.23 -7.64 10.56
CA LEU A 411 8.74 -6.88 11.71
C LEU A 411 10.11 -7.37 12.20
N GLU A 412 10.37 -8.67 12.17
CA GLU A 412 11.66 -9.24 12.55
C GLU A 412 12.78 -8.90 11.56
N ASN A 413 12.44 -8.54 10.32
CA ASN A 413 13.38 -8.17 9.25
C ASN A 413 13.23 -6.71 8.82
N ILE A 414 12.71 -5.85 9.69
CA ILE A 414 12.39 -4.47 9.34
C ILE A 414 13.63 -3.65 9.02
N LYS A 415 13.51 -2.80 8.01
CA LYS A 415 14.53 -1.82 7.62
C LYS A 415 14.03 -0.41 7.93
N ASP A 416 14.96 0.56 7.96
CA ASP A 416 14.61 1.95 8.09
C ASP A 416 13.72 2.41 6.93
N TRP A 417 12.69 3.17 7.25
CA TRP A 417 11.71 3.65 6.29
C TRP A 417 12.16 4.95 5.64
N CYS A 418 12.38 4.96 4.32
CA CYS A 418 12.57 6.18 3.55
C CYS A 418 11.24 6.94 3.47
N ILE A 419 11.15 8.07 4.17
CA ILE A 419 9.91 8.85 4.31
C ILE A 419 9.84 10.07 3.39
N SER A 420 10.91 10.43 2.69
CA SER A 420 10.93 11.56 1.75
C SER A 420 10.61 11.12 0.33
N ARG A 421 9.86 11.97 -0.38
CA ARG A 421 9.51 11.83 -1.79
C ARG A 421 9.79 13.13 -2.52
N GLN A 422 10.37 13.03 -3.70
CA GLN A 422 10.69 14.17 -4.58
C GLN A 422 9.45 14.60 -5.35
N LEU A 423 8.42 15.01 -4.60
CA LEU A 423 7.08 15.40 -5.06
C LEU A 423 6.72 16.76 -4.50
N TRP A 424 5.78 17.44 -5.14
CA TRP A 424 5.16 18.65 -4.60
C TRP A 424 3.84 18.35 -3.89
N TRP A 425 3.13 17.31 -4.32
CA TRP A 425 1.86 16.91 -3.71
C TRP A 425 2.08 16.01 -2.49
N GLY A 426 1.80 16.53 -1.33
CA GLY A 426 1.96 15.87 -0.04
C GLY A 426 2.32 16.83 1.07
N HIS A 427 2.53 16.31 2.28
CA HIS A 427 2.99 17.10 3.42
C HIS A 427 4.46 17.49 3.20
N ARG A 428 4.73 18.77 3.05
CA ARG A 428 6.09 19.30 2.85
C ARG A 428 6.92 19.06 4.10
N ILE A 429 8.14 18.57 3.92
CA ILE A 429 9.04 18.26 5.03
C ILE A 429 9.37 19.54 5.79
N PRO A 430 9.19 19.57 7.14
CA PRO A 430 9.38 20.77 7.96
C PRO A 430 10.84 20.97 8.37
N ALA A 431 11.74 20.90 7.40
CA ALA A 431 13.16 21.18 7.54
C ALA A 431 13.51 22.49 6.79
N TYR A 432 14.31 23.33 7.40
CA TYR A 432 14.65 24.66 6.89
C TYR A 432 16.16 24.79 6.83
N TYR A 433 16.69 25.01 5.62
CA TYR A 433 18.12 25.12 5.35
C TYR A 433 18.61 26.54 5.58
N LEU A 434 19.77 26.65 6.27
CA LEU A 434 20.42 27.91 6.55
C LEU A 434 21.32 28.34 5.35
N PRO A 435 21.54 29.66 5.12
CA PRO A 435 22.37 30.13 4.04
C PRO A 435 23.83 29.63 4.08
N GLU A 436 24.37 29.46 5.28
CA GLU A 436 25.75 28.98 5.53
C GLU A 436 25.88 27.46 5.62
N GLY A 437 24.81 26.75 5.36
CA GLY A 437 24.74 25.30 5.44
C GLY A 437 24.14 24.80 6.75
N GLY A 438 23.75 23.49 6.73
CA GLY A 438 22.97 22.89 7.79
C GLY A 438 21.47 23.22 7.70
N TYR A 439 20.70 22.67 8.62
CA TYR A 439 19.24 22.84 8.67
C TYR A 439 18.74 22.80 10.11
N VAL A 440 17.51 23.26 10.30
CA VAL A 440 16.71 23.12 11.51
C VAL A 440 15.36 22.47 11.16
N VAL A 441 14.76 21.77 12.12
CA VAL A 441 13.45 21.15 11.99
C VAL A 441 12.50 21.80 12.97
N ALA A 442 11.38 22.31 12.48
CA ALA A 442 10.44 23.11 13.24
C ALA A 442 9.00 22.95 12.72
N GLU A 443 8.00 23.15 13.59
CA GLU A 443 6.59 23.07 13.21
C GLU A 443 6.11 24.29 12.40
N SER A 444 6.79 25.43 12.55
CA SER A 444 6.47 26.67 11.85
C SER A 444 7.73 27.39 11.41
N ILE A 445 7.56 28.33 10.47
CA ILE A 445 8.67 29.18 10.02
C ILE A 445 9.18 30.11 11.15
N GLU A 446 8.31 30.54 12.02
CA GLU A 446 8.66 31.40 13.18
C GLU A 446 9.56 30.64 14.18
N GLU A 447 9.25 29.38 14.45
CA GLU A 447 10.10 28.50 15.26
C GLU A 447 11.43 28.23 14.55
N ALA A 448 11.37 27.94 13.24
CA ALA A 448 12.57 27.71 12.44
C ALA A 448 13.55 28.89 12.47
N VAL A 449 13.05 30.12 12.39
CA VAL A 449 13.90 31.34 12.48
C VAL A 449 14.62 31.39 13.83
N LYS A 450 13.91 31.13 14.93
CA LYS A 450 14.53 31.13 16.28
C LYS A 450 15.62 30.06 16.37
N LEU A 451 15.32 28.83 15.96
CA LEU A 451 16.29 27.74 15.98
C LEU A 451 17.50 28.01 15.05
N ALA A 452 17.27 28.63 13.91
CA ALA A 452 18.34 29.02 12.97
C ALA A 452 19.23 30.11 13.55
N GLN A 453 18.68 31.15 14.20
CA GLN A 453 19.42 32.21 14.90
C GLN A 453 20.29 31.61 16.02
N GLU A 454 19.73 30.72 16.83
CA GLU A 454 20.45 30.02 17.89
C GLU A 454 21.59 29.15 17.33
N LYS A 455 21.31 28.37 16.30
CA LYS A 455 22.27 27.45 15.69
C LYS A 455 23.44 28.15 15.00
N SER A 456 23.17 29.24 14.31
CA SER A 456 24.19 30.02 13.56
C SER A 456 24.88 31.08 14.41
N GLY A 457 24.30 31.46 15.55
CA GLY A 457 24.70 32.64 16.32
C GLY A 457 24.40 33.99 15.65
N ASN A 458 23.61 33.99 14.56
CA ASN A 458 23.23 35.18 13.81
C ASN A 458 21.78 35.59 14.11
N ALA A 459 21.63 36.56 15.00
CA ALA A 459 20.33 37.10 15.41
C ALA A 459 19.57 37.86 14.30
N ASN A 460 20.20 38.14 13.17
CA ASN A 460 19.59 38.89 12.05
C ASN A 460 18.95 38.00 11.00
N LEU A 461 19.02 36.66 11.13
CA LEU A 461 18.35 35.76 10.21
C LEU A 461 16.85 35.97 10.29
N THR A 462 16.20 35.96 9.13
CA THR A 462 14.77 36.12 8.94
C THR A 462 14.20 34.91 8.19
N ALA A 463 12.88 34.83 8.09
CA ALA A 463 12.20 33.79 7.29
C ALA A 463 12.66 33.78 5.81
N ALA A 464 12.97 34.95 5.25
CA ALA A 464 13.44 35.08 3.87
C ALA A 464 14.84 34.46 3.61
N ASP A 465 15.63 34.29 4.65
CA ASP A 465 16.95 33.67 4.57
C ASP A 465 16.92 32.16 4.63
N LEU A 466 15.80 31.57 5.05
CA LEU A 466 15.63 30.13 5.20
C LEU A 466 14.92 29.52 3.97
N ARG A 467 15.40 28.36 3.54
CA ARG A 467 14.80 27.61 2.44
C ARG A 467 14.20 26.32 2.99
N GLN A 468 12.87 26.20 2.96
CA GLN A 468 12.22 24.95 3.36
C GLN A 468 12.56 23.83 2.36
N ASP A 469 12.68 22.60 2.86
CA ASP A 469 12.88 21.40 2.06
C ASP A 469 11.80 21.30 0.96
N GLU A 470 12.22 20.91 -0.25
CA GLU A 470 11.31 20.80 -1.40
C GLU A 470 10.53 19.49 -1.45
N ASP A 471 11.00 18.49 -0.71
CA ASP A 471 10.42 17.17 -0.71
C ASP A 471 9.12 17.09 0.12
N ALA A 472 8.27 16.15 -0.23
CA ALA A 472 7.08 15.80 0.53
C ALA A 472 7.31 14.48 1.29
N LEU A 473 6.50 14.26 2.33
CA LEU A 473 6.46 13.00 3.05
C LEU A 473 5.69 11.93 2.27
N ASP A 474 6.10 10.68 2.44
CA ASP A 474 5.35 9.52 2.01
C ASP A 474 3.90 9.59 2.54
N THR A 475 2.92 9.29 1.70
CA THR A 475 1.50 9.30 2.08
C THR A 475 1.22 8.46 3.34
N TRP A 476 1.91 7.34 3.50
CA TRP A 476 1.76 6.46 4.66
C TRP A 476 2.24 7.08 5.97
N PHE A 477 3.08 8.11 5.93
CA PHE A 477 3.46 8.89 7.10
C PHE A 477 2.33 9.79 7.63
N SER A 478 1.27 10.01 6.86
CA SER A 478 0.03 10.60 7.34
C SER A 478 -1.00 9.55 7.73
N SER A 479 -1.17 8.53 6.90
CA SER A 479 -2.20 7.51 7.07
C SER A 479 -1.99 6.63 8.31
N TRP A 480 -0.77 6.45 8.80
CA TRP A 480 -0.49 5.71 10.04
C TRP A 480 -1.04 6.38 11.29
N LEU A 481 -1.32 7.69 11.23
CA LEU A 481 -1.93 8.45 12.32
C LEU A 481 -3.46 8.44 12.28
N TRP A 482 -4.06 7.86 11.23
CA TRP A 482 -5.48 7.98 10.92
C TRP A 482 -6.42 7.77 12.11
N PRO A 483 -6.39 6.64 12.85
CA PRO A 483 -7.30 6.42 13.95
C PRO A 483 -7.07 7.37 15.14
N ILE A 484 -5.91 8.00 15.24
CA ILE A 484 -5.55 8.94 16.30
C ILE A 484 -5.94 10.37 15.89
N SER A 485 -5.53 10.79 14.70
CA SER A 485 -5.72 12.17 14.22
C SER A 485 -7.18 12.51 13.89
N LEU A 486 -8.00 11.50 13.56
CA LEU A 486 -9.44 11.70 13.32
C LEU A 486 -10.20 12.21 14.56
N PHE A 487 -9.68 11.98 15.75
CA PHE A 487 -10.24 12.42 17.02
C PHE A 487 -9.30 13.39 17.76
N ASP A 488 -8.40 14.05 17.03
CA ASP A 488 -7.44 15.03 17.54
C ASP A 488 -6.54 14.50 18.68
N GLY A 489 -6.24 13.21 18.65
CA GLY A 489 -5.48 12.53 19.72
C GLY A 489 -3.98 12.82 19.71
N ILE A 490 -3.42 13.41 18.65
CA ILE A 490 -2.02 13.86 18.59
C ILE A 490 -1.86 15.22 19.25
N MET A 491 -2.69 16.22 18.87
CA MET A 491 -2.54 17.59 19.34
C MET A 491 -3.22 17.80 20.70
N ASN A 492 -4.34 17.15 20.96
CA ASN A 492 -5.14 17.25 22.18
C ASN A 492 -5.50 15.86 22.74
N PRO A 493 -4.53 15.09 23.29
CA PRO A 493 -4.74 13.70 23.70
C PRO A 493 -5.74 13.53 24.86
N ASP A 494 -6.03 14.59 25.60
CA ASP A 494 -6.95 14.56 26.75
C ASP A 494 -8.40 14.92 26.37
N ASN A 495 -8.71 15.17 25.08
CA ASN A 495 -10.06 15.53 24.66
C ASN A 495 -11.05 14.38 24.83
N GLU A 496 -12.32 14.73 25.05
CA GLU A 496 -13.41 13.78 25.33
C GLU A 496 -13.64 12.78 24.18
N GLU A 497 -13.63 13.24 22.93
CA GLU A 497 -13.89 12.39 21.77
C GLU A 497 -12.81 11.34 21.60
N PHE A 498 -11.54 11.72 21.67
CA PHE A 498 -10.43 10.77 21.60
C PHE A 498 -10.51 9.72 22.70
N ASN A 499 -10.76 10.13 23.93
CA ASN A 499 -10.87 9.20 25.05
C ASN A 499 -12.11 8.30 24.98
N TYR A 500 -13.15 8.71 24.26
CA TYR A 500 -14.37 7.92 24.06
C TYR A 500 -14.24 6.92 22.91
N TYR A 501 -13.75 7.35 21.75
CA TYR A 501 -13.73 6.55 20.50
C TYR A 501 -12.47 5.72 20.31
N TYR A 502 -11.35 6.09 20.91
CA TYR A 502 -10.08 5.41 20.78
C TYR A 502 -9.75 4.56 22.02
N PRO A 503 -9.25 3.32 21.90
CA PRO A 503 -8.97 2.56 20.67
C PRO A 503 -10.23 2.29 19.84
N THR A 504 -10.07 2.24 18.51
CA THR A 504 -11.16 1.85 17.62
C THR A 504 -11.48 0.36 17.79
N SER A 505 -12.63 -0.09 17.31
CA SER A 505 -13.12 -1.45 17.54
C SER A 505 -12.55 -2.43 16.52
N ASP A 506 -12.96 -2.31 15.27
CA ASP A 506 -12.55 -3.17 14.19
C ASP A 506 -11.94 -2.36 13.05
N LEU A 507 -10.83 -2.84 12.52
CA LEU A 507 -10.25 -2.37 11.27
C LEU A 507 -10.56 -3.40 10.19
N VAL A 508 -11.15 -2.96 9.08
CA VAL A 508 -11.41 -3.82 7.91
C VAL A 508 -10.55 -3.33 6.76
N THR A 509 -9.67 -4.18 6.24
CA THR A 509 -8.72 -3.80 5.20
C THR A 509 -8.27 -4.98 4.35
N GLY A 510 -7.68 -4.72 3.18
CA GLY A 510 -7.03 -5.74 2.38
C GLY A 510 -5.69 -6.18 2.98
N PRO A 511 -5.28 -7.44 2.77
CA PRO A 511 -4.01 -7.96 3.26
C PRO A 511 -2.80 -7.38 2.51
N ASP A 512 -3.00 -6.80 1.35
CA ASP A 512 -1.99 -6.17 0.51
C ASP A 512 -1.40 -4.87 1.13
N ILE A 513 -2.09 -4.27 2.09
CA ILE A 513 -1.62 -3.09 2.82
C ILE A 513 -1.28 -3.36 4.30
N ILE A 514 -1.02 -4.61 4.67
CA ILE A 514 -0.68 -4.98 6.04
C ILE A 514 0.59 -4.24 6.54
N PHE A 515 1.60 -4.12 5.69
CA PHE A 515 2.86 -3.45 6.04
C PHE A 515 2.78 -1.94 5.87
N PHE A 516 2.10 -1.49 4.83
CA PHE A 516 1.94 -0.06 4.54
C PHE A 516 1.13 0.66 5.59
N TRP A 517 0.06 0.03 6.08
CA TRP A 517 -0.92 0.71 6.91
C TRP A 517 -1.17 0.04 8.26
N VAL A 518 -1.56 -1.24 8.29
CA VAL A 518 -1.94 -1.92 9.54
C VAL A 518 -0.80 -1.91 10.56
N ALA A 519 0.37 -2.39 10.18
CA ALA A 519 1.53 -2.45 11.05
C ALA A 519 1.98 -1.05 11.49
N ARG A 520 1.99 -0.09 10.57
CA ARG A 520 2.38 1.30 10.87
C ARG A 520 1.39 2.00 11.79
N MET A 521 0.08 1.74 11.67
CA MET A 521 -0.90 2.25 12.63
C MET A 521 -0.69 1.65 14.03
N ILE A 522 -0.36 0.37 14.14
CA ILE A 522 -0.05 -0.27 15.42
C ILE A 522 1.18 0.38 16.06
N MET A 523 2.24 0.62 15.27
CA MET A 523 3.42 1.35 15.70
C MET A 523 3.08 2.74 16.22
N ALA A 524 2.33 3.52 15.45
CA ALA A 524 1.90 4.87 15.82
C ALA A 524 1.03 4.86 17.10
N GLY A 525 0.10 3.92 17.21
CA GLY A 525 -0.74 3.78 18.38
C GLY A 525 0.06 3.62 19.67
N TYR A 526 0.99 2.69 19.69
CA TYR A 526 1.82 2.47 20.88
C TYR A 526 2.83 3.60 21.13
N GLU A 527 3.44 4.16 20.09
CA GLU A 527 4.40 5.26 20.26
C GLU A 527 3.74 6.52 20.79
N PHE A 528 2.61 6.95 20.23
CA PHE A 528 2.02 8.25 20.53
C PHE A 528 0.96 8.22 21.62
N THR A 529 0.31 7.07 21.85
CA THR A 529 -0.78 6.95 22.83
C THR A 529 -0.52 5.91 23.91
N GLY A 530 0.47 5.04 23.75
CA GLY A 530 0.69 3.89 24.63
C GLY A 530 -0.39 2.82 24.55
N LYS A 531 -1.30 2.89 23.58
CA LYS A 531 -2.45 1.99 23.43
C LYS A 531 -2.55 1.47 22.00
N MET A 532 -3.19 0.30 21.85
CA MET A 532 -3.54 -0.24 20.54
C MET A 532 -4.43 0.75 19.76
N PRO A 533 -4.27 0.87 18.42
CA PRO A 533 -5.13 1.74 17.61
C PRO A 533 -6.50 1.11 17.32
N PHE A 534 -6.59 -0.22 17.32
CA PHE A 534 -7.79 -1.03 17.12
C PHE A 534 -7.65 -2.37 17.83
N LYS A 535 -8.78 -3.01 18.16
CA LYS A 535 -8.80 -4.29 18.89
C LYS A 535 -8.69 -5.48 17.96
N ASN A 536 -9.33 -5.40 16.79
CA ASN A 536 -9.37 -6.48 15.81
C ASN A 536 -9.06 -5.95 14.41
N VAL A 537 -8.46 -6.80 13.58
CA VAL A 537 -8.23 -6.53 12.15
C VAL A 537 -8.89 -7.66 11.35
N TYR A 538 -9.87 -7.29 10.54
CA TYR A 538 -10.50 -8.19 9.56
C TYR A 538 -9.87 -7.96 8.20
N PHE A 539 -9.17 -8.97 7.68
CA PHE A 539 -8.60 -8.94 6.34
C PHE A 539 -9.59 -9.47 5.31
N THR A 540 -9.92 -8.63 4.33
CA THR A 540 -10.79 -9.02 3.23
C THR A 540 -10.03 -9.90 2.23
N GLY A 541 -10.78 -10.69 1.43
CA GLY A 541 -10.22 -11.34 0.25
C GLY A 541 -9.99 -10.34 -0.89
N ILE A 542 -9.20 -10.76 -1.89
CA ILE A 542 -9.02 -10.03 -3.14
C ILE A 542 -10.14 -10.45 -4.10
N VAL A 543 -10.78 -9.46 -4.74
CA VAL A 543 -11.80 -9.75 -5.76
C VAL A 543 -11.12 -10.09 -7.08
N ARG A 544 -11.42 -11.27 -7.61
CA ARG A 544 -10.87 -11.80 -8.86
C ARG A 544 -11.97 -12.05 -9.88
N ASP A 545 -11.61 -12.04 -11.15
CA ASP A 545 -12.53 -12.43 -12.22
C ASP A 545 -12.75 -13.97 -12.28
N LYS A 546 -13.62 -14.43 -13.16
CA LYS A 546 -13.93 -15.85 -13.34
C LYS A 546 -12.72 -16.71 -13.74
N LEU A 547 -11.65 -16.09 -14.23
CA LEU A 547 -10.39 -16.76 -14.58
C LEU A 547 -9.36 -16.72 -13.44
N GLY A 548 -9.74 -16.22 -12.26
CA GLY A 548 -8.86 -16.11 -11.10
C GLY A 548 -7.87 -14.94 -11.15
N ARG A 549 -7.97 -14.02 -12.12
CA ARG A 549 -7.09 -12.86 -12.23
C ARG A 549 -7.58 -11.73 -11.32
N LYS A 550 -6.66 -11.04 -10.66
CA LYS A 550 -7.00 -9.84 -9.88
C LYS A 550 -7.72 -8.84 -10.79
N MET A 551 -8.87 -8.34 -10.34
CA MET A 551 -9.61 -7.32 -11.07
C MET A 551 -8.83 -6.01 -11.09
N SER A 552 -8.68 -5.42 -12.28
CA SER A 552 -8.05 -4.12 -12.48
C SER A 552 -8.67 -3.38 -13.66
N LYS A 553 -8.62 -2.05 -13.60
CA LYS A 553 -9.09 -1.20 -14.71
C LYS A 553 -8.24 -1.39 -15.96
N SER A 554 -6.94 -1.62 -15.81
CA SER A 554 -6.00 -1.82 -16.92
C SER A 554 -6.28 -3.11 -17.70
N LEU A 555 -6.81 -4.16 -17.05
CA LEU A 555 -7.20 -5.41 -17.69
C LEU A 555 -8.64 -5.37 -18.25
N GLY A 556 -9.43 -4.35 -17.92
CA GLY A 556 -10.83 -4.25 -18.33
C GLY A 556 -11.73 -5.38 -17.79
N ASN A 557 -11.31 -6.07 -16.73
CA ASN A 557 -11.99 -7.22 -16.14
C ASN A 557 -12.75 -6.88 -14.84
N SER A 558 -12.82 -5.60 -14.46
CA SER A 558 -13.56 -5.13 -13.29
C SER A 558 -14.82 -4.40 -13.75
N PRO A 559 -16.03 -4.89 -13.40
CA PRO A 559 -17.25 -4.14 -13.66
C PRO A 559 -17.27 -2.85 -12.84
N ASP A 560 -17.99 -1.85 -13.33
CA ASP A 560 -18.26 -0.64 -12.55
C ASP A 560 -19.27 -0.98 -11.43
N PRO A 561 -18.95 -0.72 -10.16
CA PRO A 561 -19.88 -0.97 -9.05
C PRO A 561 -21.21 -0.24 -9.20
N LEU A 562 -21.22 0.98 -9.77
CA LEU A 562 -22.45 1.75 -9.97
C LEU A 562 -23.36 1.13 -11.02
N ASP A 563 -22.79 0.63 -12.12
CA ASP A 563 -23.58 -0.06 -13.15
C ASP A 563 -24.24 -1.32 -12.58
N LEU A 564 -23.55 -2.04 -11.69
CA LEU A 564 -24.11 -3.18 -10.99
C LEU A 564 -25.24 -2.78 -10.04
N ILE A 565 -25.08 -1.68 -9.31
CA ILE A 565 -26.11 -1.15 -8.40
C ILE A 565 -27.35 -0.72 -9.22
N ASP A 566 -27.17 -0.08 -10.36
CA ASP A 566 -28.29 0.33 -11.22
C ASP A 566 -29.07 -0.87 -11.77
N ARG A 567 -28.40 -2.00 -12.00
CA ARG A 567 -29.03 -3.24 -12.51
C ARG A 567 -29.65 -4.13 -11.43
N PHE A 568 -29.01 -4.22 -10.27
CA PHE A 568 -29.37 -5.19 -9.23
C PHE A 568 -29.84 -4.56 -7.92
N GLY A 569 -29.69 -3.25 -7.76
CA GLY A 569 -29.85 -2.54 -6.49
C GLY A 569 -28.61 -2.66 -5.59
N ALA A 570 -28.43 -1.73 -4.67
CA ALA A 570 -27.33 -1.74 -3.72
C ALA A 570 -27.35 -3.00 -2.84
N ASP A 571 -28.53 -3.39 -2.32
CA ASP A 571 -28.69 -4.60 -1.50
C ASP A 571 -28.36 -5.87 -2.29
N GLY A 572 -28.75 -5.94 -3.56
CA GLY A 572 -28.44 -7.08 -4.43
C GLY A 572 -26.94 -7.26 -4.63
N VAL A 573 -26.22 -6.17 -4.89
CA VAL A 573 -24.75 -6.20 -5.06
C VAL A 573 -24.06 -6.52 -3.74
N ARG A 574 -24.45 -5.89 -2.63
CA ARG A 574 -23.89 -6.12 -1.29
C ARG A 574 -24.07 -7.58 -0.87
N MET A 575 -25.27 -8.13 -1.02
CA MET A 575 -25.54 -9.52 -0.71
C MET A 575 -24.73 -10.47 -1.60
N GLY A 576 -24.66 -10.19 -2.90
CA GLY A 576 -23.88 -10.99 -3.84
C GLY A 576 -22.40 -11.06 -3.49
N MET A 577 -21.82 -9.93 -3.09
CA MET A 577 -20.43 -9.89 -2.60
C MET A 577 -20.24 -10.74 -1.34
N MET A 578 -21.17 -10.63 -0.38
CA MET A 578 -21.07 -11.34 0.90
C MET A 578 -21.31 -12.82 0.81
N LEU A 579 -22.12 -13.30 -0.14
CA LEU A 579 -22.32 -14.74 -0.39
C LEU A 579 -21.02 -15.45 -0.83
N ALA A 580 -20.10 -14.71 -1.48
CA ALA A 580 -18.85 -15.24 -2.00
C ALA A 580 -17.63 -14.93 -1.11
N ALA A 581 -17.80 -14.26 0.03
CA ALA A 581 -16.73 -13.61 0.77
C ALA A 581 -16.42 -14.25 2.14
N PRO A 582 -15.85 -15.47 2.22
CA PRO A 582 -15.27 -15.94 3.48
C PRO A 582 -14.04 -15.11 3.85
N ALA A 583 -13.84 -14.87 5.15
CA ALA A 583 -12.73 -14.05 5.64
C ALA A 583 -11.37 -14.50 5.09
N GLY A 584 -10.63 -13.56 4.51
CA GLY A 584 -9.24 -13.75 4.07
C GLY A 584 -9.03 -14.67 2.86
N ASN A 585 -10.08 -15.10 2.19
CA ASN A 585 -9.99 -15.85 0.95
C ASN A 585 -10.37 -14.98 -0.25
N ASP A 586 -9.72 -15.22 -1.37
CA ASP A 586 -10.01 -14.53 -2.62
C ASP A 586 -11.44 -14.87 -3.09
N ILE A 587 -12.08 -13.89 -3.70
CA ILE A 587 -13.44 -13.97 -4.19
C ILE A 587 -13.42 -14.06 -5.70
N LEU A 588 -13.97 -15.13 -6.25
CA LEU A 588 -14.30 -15.21 -7.68
C LEU A 588 -15.67 -14.52 -7.89
N PHE A 589 -15.61 -13.27 -8.38
CA PHE A 589 -16.82 -12.50 -8.59
C PHE A 589 -17.62 -13.00 -9.80
N ASP A 590 -18.91 -13.18 -9.60
CA ASP A 590 -19.89 -13.48 -10.63
C ASP A 590 -21.14 -12.61 -10.46
N GLU A 591 -21.59 -11.96 -11.52
CA GLU A 591 -22.83 -11.15 -11.52
C GLU A 591 -24.07 -11.96 -11.14
N ALA A 592 -24.08 -13.27 -11.37
CA ALA A 592 -25.15 -14.16 -10.93
C ALA A 592 -25.38 -14.12 -9.41
N LEU A 593 -24.35 -13.80 -8.62
CA LEU A 593 -24.49 -13.62 -7.18
C LEU A 593 -25.27 -12.33 -6.84
N CYS A 594 -25.08 -11.27 -7.62
CA CYS A 594 -25.86 -10.04 -7.48
C CYS A 594 -27.31 -10.27 -7.84
N GLU A 595 -27.59 -11.08 -8.86
CA GLU A 595 -28.94 -11.48 -9.22
C GLU A 595 -29.60 -12.30 -8.10
N GLN A 596 -28.87 -13.21 -7.47
CA GLN A 596 -29.35 -13.97 -6.30
C GLN A 596 -29.71 -13.02 -5.15
N GLY A 597 -28.90 -12.00 -4.89
CA GLY A 597 -29.18 -10.96 -3.90
C GLY A 597 -30.47 -10.19 -4.22
N ARG A 598 -30.62 -9.74 -5.47
CA ARG A 598 -31.84 -9.08 -5.93
C ARG A 598 -33.07 -9.99 -5.76
N ASN A 599 -32.96 -11.26 -6.10
CA ASN A 599 -34.06 -12.20 -5.97
C ASN A 599 -34.44 -12.42 -4.49
N PHE A 600 -33.49 -12.39 -3.58
CA PHE A 600 -33.77 -12.44 -2.14
C PHE A 600 -34.53 -11.19 -1.66
N CYS A 601 -34.16 -9.99 -2.11
CA CYS A 601 -34.93 -8.77 -1.84
C CYS A 601 -36.38 -8.87 -2.36
N ASN A 602 -36.56 -9.40 -3.55
CA ASN A 602 -37.90 -9.66 -4.11
C ASN A 602 -38.68 -10.69 -3.30
N LYS A 603 -38.02 -11.70 -2.76
CA LYS A 603 -38.68 -12.71 -1.88
C LYS A 603 -39.20 -12.06 -0.61
N ILE A 604 -38.39 -11.18 0.02
CA ILE A 604 -38.83 -10.40 1.20
C ILE A 604 -40.03 -9.51 0.84
N TRP A 605 -39.94 -8.81 -0.27
CA TRP A 605 -41.02 -7.95 -0.75
C TRP A 605 -42.33 -8.71 -0.99
N ASN A 606 -42.25 -9.85 -1.63
CA ASN A 606 -43.43 -10.68 -1.91
C ASN A 606 -44.03 -11.30 -0.65
N ALA A 607 -43.21 -11.72 0.30
CA ALA A 607 -43.69 -12.16 1.60
C ALA A 607 -44.42 -11.04 2.35
N PHE A 608 -43.87 -9.83 2.33
CA PHE A 608 -44.54 -8.66 2.92
C PHE A 608 -45.88 -8.34 2.23
N ARG A 609 -45.93 -8.34 0.89
CA ARG A 609 -47.17 -8.15 0.13
C ARG A 609 -48.23 -9.19 0.48
N LEU A 610 -47.83 -10.46 0.62
CA LEU A 610 -48.74 -11.55 1.00
C LEU A 610 -49.38 -11.28 2.37
N VAL A 611 -48.55 -10.96 3.37
CA VAL A 611 -49.02 -10.71 4.74
C VAL A 611 -49.86 -9.44 4.79
N GLN A 612 -49.51 -8.39 4.07
CA GLN A 612 -50.26 -7.12 4.00
C GLN A 612 -51.68 -7.34 3.42
N GLY A 613 -51.84 -8.32 2.53
CA GLY A 613 -53.15 -8.66 1.95
C GLY A 613 -54.07 -9.45 2.88
N TRP A 614 -53.58 -9.91 4.01
CA TRP A 614 -54.41 -10.64 4.99
C TRP A 614 -55.27 -9.71 5.81
N GLN A 615 -56.48 -10.14 6.12
CA GLN A 615 -57.37 -9.45 7.04
C GLN A 615 -57.17 -10.01 8.45
N VAL A 616 -56.92 -9.13 9.40
CA VAL A 616 -56.72 -9.52 10.81
C VAL A 616 -58.02 -9.28 11.59
N ASP A 617 -58.57 -10.32 12.20
CA ASP A 617 -59.68 -10.23 13.12
C ASP A 617 -59.20 -10.52 14.56
N MET A 618 -59.07 -9.48 15.36
CA MET A 618 -58.60 -9.60 16.75
C MET A 618 -59.63 -10.26 17.68
N THR A 619 -60.87 -10.49 17.22
CA THR A 619 -61.93 -11.14 18.00
C THR A 619 -62.01 -12.63 17.70
N ALA A 620 -61.43 -13.11 16.60
CA ALA A 620 -61.42 -14.53 16.26
C ALA A 620 -60.47 -15.34 17.16
N ALA A 621 -60.87 -16.54 17.54
CA ALA A 621 -60.00 -17.44 18.27
C ALA A 621 -58.86 -17.93 17.34
N GLN A 622 -57.64 -17.90 17.84
CA GLN A 622 -56.50 -18.40 17.08
C GLN A 622 -56.61 -19.95 16.93
N PRO A 623 -56.55 -20.50 15.72
CA PRO A 623 -56.52 -21.97 15.51
C PRO A 623 -55.32 -22.59 16.23
N GLU A 624 -55.52 -23.80 16.78
CA GLU A 624 -54.46 -24.55 17.47
C GLU A 624 -53.25 -24.81 16.55
N THR A 625 -53.48 -25.07 15.29
CA THR A 625 -52.42 -25.26 14.28
C THR A 625 -51.60 -24.00 14.06
N ALA A 626 -52.22 -22.83 14.05
CA ALA A 626 -51.52 -21.55 13.93
C ALA A 626 -50.72 -21.24 15.18
N ARG A 627 -51.25 -21.56 16.39
CA ARG A 627 -50.52 -21.42 17.65
C ARG A 627 -49.25 -22.28 17.66
N LEU A 628 -49.34 -23.53 17.27
CA LEU A 628 -48.20 -24.44 17.15
C LEU A 628 -47.19 -23.98 16.13
N ALA A 629 -47.60 -23.43 14.99
CA ALA A 629 -46.74 -22.88 13.98
C ALA A 629 -45.95 -21.65 14.50
N VAL A 630 -46.62 -20.77 15.26
CA VAL A 630 -45.98 -19.63 15.91
C VAL A 630 -44.93 -20.06 16.93
N GLU A 631 -45.27 -21.06 17.78
CA GLU A 631 -44.32 -21.61 18.77
C GLU A 631 -43.10 -22.23 18.10
N TRP A 632 -43.31 -23.02 17.05
CA TRP A 632 -42.26 -23.64 16.25
C TRP A 632 -41.34 -22.57 15.63
N PHE A 633 -41.92 -21.56 14.94
CA PHE A 633 -41.12 -20.53 14.29
C PHE A 633 -40.35 -19.66 15.31
N ASN A 634 -40.95 -19.33 16.45
CA ASN A 634 -40.27 -18.63 17.54
C ASN A 634 -39.07 -19.43 18.09
N ALA A 635 -39.17 -20.77 18.16
CA ALA A 635 -38.04 -21.60 18.54
C ALA A 635 -36.92 -21.55 17.49
N LYS A 636 -37.25 -21.66 16.20
CA LYS A 636 -36.32 -21.50 15.09
C LYS A 636 -35.64 -20.14 15.09
N LEU A 637 -36.39 -19.06 15.22
CA LEU A 637 -35.87 -17.70 15.28
C LEU A 637 -34.84 -17.50 16.41
N ARG A 638 -35.12 -18.02 17.60
CA ARG A 638 -34.19 -17.98 18.73
C ARG A 638 -32.92 -18.77 18.47
N GLN A 639 -33.03 -19.95 17.86
CA GLN A 639 -31.90 -20.80 17.50
C GLN A 639 -31.03 -20.09 16.48
N SER A 640 -31.60 -19.58 15.37
CA SER A 640 -30.85 -18.84 14.34
C SER A 640 -30.25 -17.56 14.86
N ALA A 641 -30.93 -16.81 15.73
CA ALA A 641 -30.36 -15.60 16.34
C ALA A 641 -29.13 -15.91 17.18
N ALA A 642 -29.12 -17.01 17.94
CA ALA A 642 -27.95 -17.43 18.72
C ALA A 642 -26.81 -17.89 17.81
N GLU A 643 -27.07 -18.59 16.75
CA GLU A 643 -26.07 -19.02 15.77
C GLU A 643 -25.47 -17.83 15.02
N ILE A 644 -26.29 -16.88 14.57
CA ILE A 644 -25.83 -15.63 13.95
C ILE A 644 -24.91 -14.84 14.89
N ALA A 645 -25.30 -14.72 16.18
CA ALA A 645 -24.47 -14.03 17.17
C ALA A 645 -23.10 -14.71 17.35
N ASP A 646 -23.05 -16.05 17.39
CA ASP A 646 -21.81 -16.82 17.43
C ASP A 646 -20.95 -16.61 16.18
N LEU A 647 -21.56 -16.63 14.99
CA LEU A 647 -20.88 -16.39 13.71
C LEU A 647 -20.30 -14.97 13.63
N TYR A 648 -21.04 -13.96 14.07
CA TYR A 648 -20.51 -12.58 14.16
C TYR A 648 -19.33 -12.47 15.13
N SER A 649 -19.38 -13.14 16.28
CA SER A 649 -18.26 -13.14 17.24
C SER A 649 -16.97 -13.74 16.68
N LYS A 650 -17.08 -14.55 15.63
CA LYS A 650 -15.98 -15.20 14.90
C LYS A 650 -15.66 -14.54 13.56
N TYR A 651 -16.32 -13.44 13.23
CA TYR A 651 -16.22 -12.76 11.92
C TYR A 651 -16.56 -13.65 10.71
N ARG A 652 -17.42 -14.65 10.90
CA ARG A 652 -17.92 -15.54 9.83
C ARG A 652 -19.18 -14.95 9.18
N LEU A 653 -19.02 -13.76 8.58
CA LEU A 653 -20.14 -12.94 8.12
C LEU A 653 -20.91 -13.53 6.94
N SER A 654 -20.21 -14.19 6.02
CA SER A 654 -20.86 -14.91 4.89
C SER A 654 -21.78 -16.03 5.39
N GLU A 655 -21.36 -16.77 6.37
CA GLU A 655 -22.15 -17.85 6.98
C GLU A 655 -23.32 -17.29 7.78
N ALA A 656 -23.13 -16.17 8.48
CA ALA A 656 -24.22 -15.47 9.16
C ALA A 656 -25.30 -15.01 8.15
N LEU A 657 -24.90 -14.51 6.98
CA LEU A 657 -25.83 -14.15 5.91
C LEU A 657 -26.57 -15.38 5.37
N MET A 658 -25.91 -16.52 5.21
CA MET A 658 -26.54 -17.76 4.77
C MET A 658 -27.57 -18.27 5.78
N GLU A 659 -27.30 -18.13 7.08
CA GLU A 659 -28.26 -18.48 8.13
C GLU A 659 -29.53 -17.60 8.06
N VAL A 660 -29.35 -16.27 7.86
CA VAL A 660 -30.47 -15.34 7.62
C VAL A 660 -31.25 -15.72 6.35
N TYR A 661 -30.54 -16.08 5.28
CA TYR A 661 -31.12 -16.48 4.02
C TYR A 661 -32.05 -17.74 4.21
N HIS A 662 -31.52 -18.79 4.87
CA HIS A 662 -32.27 -20.00 5.13
C HIS A 662 -33.43 -19.78 6.09
N LEU A 663 -33.21 -19.03 7.19
CA LEU A 663 -34.29 -18.71 8.12
C LEU A 663 -35.43 -17.99 7.41
N PHE A 664 -35.15 -17.02 6.54
CA PHE A 664 -36.19 -16.25 5.86
C PHE A 664 -36.80 -17.01 4.69
N TRP A 665 -35.97 -17.56 3.80
CA TRP A 665 -36.47 -18.21 2.57
C TRP A 665 -37.17 -19.52 2.86
N ASP A 666 -36.54 -20.39 3.63
CA ASP A 666 -37.04 -21.76 3.87
C ASP A 666 -38.00 -21.79 5.06
N GLU A 667 -37.55 -21.43 6.24
CA GLU A 667 -38.32 -21.60 7.47
C GLU A 667 -39.50 -20.61 7.55
N PHE A 668 -39.28 -19.32 7.32
CA PHE A 668 -40.32 -18.31 7.39
C PHE A 668 -41.24 -18.37 6.15
N SER A 669 -40.67 -18.16 4.96
CA SER A 669 -41.47 -17.95 3.76
C SER A 669 -42.09 -19.23 3.21
N SER A 670 -41.35 -20.37 3.18
CA SER A 670 -41.82 -21.61 2.60
C SER A 670 -42.67 -22.46 3.57
N TRP A 671 -42.38 -22.41 4.88
CA TRP A 671 -43.09 -23.17 5.88
C TRP A 671 -44.05 -22.35 6.72
N PHE A 672 -43.54 -21.37 7.49
CA PHE A 672 -44.36 -20.66 8.47
C PHE A 672 -45.52 -19.90 7.82
N LEU A 673 -45.28 -19.16 6.75
CA LEU A 673 -46.35 -18.41 6.06
C LEU A 673 -47.46 -19.36 5.50
N GLU A 674 -47.11 -20.54 5.01
CA GLU A 674 -48.09 -21.50 4.55
C GLU A 674 -48.90 -22.14 5.72
N MET A 675 -48.24 -22.39 6.86
CA MET A 675 -48.91 -22.92 8.05
C MET A 675 -49.93 -21.95 8.67
N VAL A 676 -49.69 -20.66 8.59
CA VAL A 676 -50.55 -19.62 9.20
C VAL A 676 -51.40 -18.89 8.18
N LYS A 677 -51.37 -19.30 6.93
CA LYS A 677 -52.15 -18.69 5.85
C LYS A 677 -53.64 -18.76 6.17
N PRO A 678 -54.41 -17.66 6.03
CA PRO A 678 -55.85 -17.71 6.18
C PRO A 678 -56.50 -18.69 5.23
N ALA A 679 -57.54 -19.39 5.72
CA ALA A 679 -58.28 -20.37 4.94
C ALA A 679 -59.03 -19.77 3.74
#